data_2d8fdfce0e622f9f37e8f679f9103869
#
_entry.id   2d8fdfce0e622f9f37e8f679f9103869
#
_cell.length_a   1.000
_cell.length_b   1.000
_cell.length_c   1.000
_cell.angle_alpha   90.00
_cell.angle_beta   90.00
_cell.angle_gamma   90.00
#
_symmetry.space_group_name_H-M   'P 1'
#
loop_
_entity.id
_entity.type
_entity.pdbx_description
1 polymer ?
#
loop_
_entity_poly.entity_id
_entity_poly.type
_entity_poly.pdbx_seq_one_letter_code
_entity_poly.pdbx_strand_id
1 'polypeptide(L)'
;MLELAKEQIAMGQSATDKAEALRLMAARLVADGLVADGYLEGLQAREAQGSTFLGQGIAIPHGTPQTRDLVYATGVRLLQFPEGVDWGDGQIVYLAIGIAARSDEHLRLLQLLTRALGETDLAEALRRATSAEALLKLLQGAPQALALDAQLVGLNLPAEDFDELAWRGARLLQRAGCVDPGFAAVLQQAEPLPLGEGLWWLNSERQVRQPGLAFLTPQQPLRYRDQPLNGLFCLASLGAGHQALLERLCEVLIEGRGQMLYQATSSRAVLEVLGADAPSDWPSVRQVLANAHGLHARPAKVLAQLAKGFDGEIRVRLVDSGQPAVSVKSLSKLLGLGARRGQVLELVAEPSVAEQALPMLQAAIEQGLGEEVEPLPTAAEPEPSLPDADPVAPLPGSLIQAVGAAPGIACGPALVCVEKAIDYPLRGESPAQERLKLREALTAVHDELDALVQRSDKAIGEIFITHQEMLADPALADDAEQRLAQGESAAAAWMSVIEAAARQQEALHDALLAERAADLRDIGRRVLAQLCGVQDQAEPEQPYVLVMAEVGPSDVARLDPARVTGIVTAYGGATAHSAIVARALGIPAVVGAGPEILLLDSDTPLLLDGQRGQVQVAPSADVLERALAERELRERRLQAAWANRHEPAVTRDGHAVEVFANIGDSSVIDKVVEQGAEGIGLLRTELIFMAHSQAPDVATQEAEYRRVLDGLAGRPLVVRTLDVGGDKPLPYWPIAAEDNPFLGVRGVRLTLQRPQIMEDQLRALLRAADRRPLRIMFPMVGQVHEWRQARAMVERLRDEIPVADLQLGIMVEVPSAALLASQLAQEVDFFSIGTNDLTQYTLAIDRGHPSLSAQADGLHPAVLSLIDMTVRAAHAHGKWVGVCGELAADPQAVAVLLGLDVDELSVAAPSIAEVKALVRQADHQTARALAREALQQDSAAAVRALVERF
;
A
#
# COMPACT_ATOMS: atom_id res chain seq x y z
N MET A 1 -13.64 -33.87 11.32
CA MET A 1 -13.78 -33.40 9.92
C MET A 1 -12.40 -33.36 9.30
N LEU A 2 -12.21 -33.89 8.09
CA LEU A 2 -10.93 -33.77 7.37
C LEU A 2 -10.91 -32.37 6.74
N GLU A 3 -10.45 -31.38 7.47
CA GLU A 3 -10.19 -30.03 6.95
C GLU A 3 -8.74 -29.94 6.52
N LEU A 4 -8.50 -29.34 5.36
CA LEU A 4 -7.15 -29.08 4.87
C LEU A 4 -6.64 -27.81 5.53
N ALA A 5 -5.53 -27.92 6.26
CA ALA A 5 -4.87 -26.82 6.96
C ALA A 5 -3.41 -26.67 6.49
N LYS A 6 -2.85 -25.48 6.63
CA LYS A 6 -1.51 -25.15 6.15
C LYS A 6 -0.40 -26.00 6.80
N GLU A 7 -0.59 -26.42 8.03
CA GLU A 7 0.33 -27.27 8.78
C GLU A 7 0.47 -28.69 8.21
N GLN A 8 -0.47 -29.09 7.36
CA GLN A 8 -0.49 -30.40 6.71
C GLN A 8 0.29 -30.41 5.38
N ILE A 9 0.76 -29.24 4.92
CA ILE A 9 1.40 -29.06 3.64
C ILE A 9 2.90 -28.89 3.79
N ALA A 10 3.67 -29.72 3.07
CA ALA A 10 5.11 -29.55 2.91
C ALA A 10 5.41 -29.06 1.49
N MET A 11 5.89 -27.82 1.43
CA MET A 11 6.22 -27.14 0.19
C MET A 11 7.61 -27.51 -0.32
N GLY A 12 7.85 -27.37 -1.64
CA GLY A 12 9.19 -27.42 -2.24
C GLY A 12 9.91 -28.76 -2.08
N GLN A 13 9.19 -29.88 -2.01
CA GLN A 13 9.80 -31.20 -1.90
C GLN A 13 10.40 -31.65 -3.23
N SER A 14 11.44 -32.48 -3.17
CA SER A 14 12.10 -33.06 -4.34
C SER A 14 12.09 -34.60 -4.23
N ALA A 15 11.73 -35.24 -5.31
CA ALA A 15 11.81 -36.71 -5.45
C ALA A 15 12.24 -37.06 -6.88
N THR A 16 13.13 -38.00 -7.03
CA THR A 16 13.66 -38.44 -8.33
C THR A 16 12.67 -39.30 -9.10
N ASP A 17 11.81 -40.02 -8.36
CA ASP A 17 10.80 -40.94 -8.93
C ASP A 17 9.60 -41.12 -7.98
N LYS A 18 8.58 -41.80 -8.47
CA LYS A 18 7.37 -42.14 -7.70
C LYS A 18 7.69 -42.92 -6.41
N ALA A 19 8.64 -43.81 -6.44
CA ALA A 19 8.98 -44.63 -5.27
C ALA A 19 9.59 -43.78 -4.15
N GLU A 20 10.37 -42.79 -4.48
CA GLU A 20 10.92 -41.81 -3.54
C GLU A 20 9.82 -40.89 -2.99
N ALA A 21 8.91 -40.43 -3.84
CA ALA A 21 7.77 -39.59 -3.41
C ALA A 21 6.88 -40.36 -2.39
N LEU A 22 6.61 -41.64 -2.64
CA LEU A 22 5.85 -42.48 -1.70
C LEU A 22 6.60 -42.70 -0.37
N ARG A 23 7.94 -42.84 -0.41
CA ARG A 23 8.78 -42.95 0.82
C ARG A 23 8.72 -41.66 1.64
N LEU A 24 8.83 -40.47 0.98
CA LEU A 24 8.69 -39.18 1.64
C LEU A 24 7.30 -39.03 2.26
N MET A 25 6.26 -39.43 1.54
CA MET A 25 4.89 -39.37 2.04
C MET A 25 4.69 -40.25 3.27
N ALA A 26 5.16 -41.53 3.21
CA ALA A 26 5.09 -42.46 4.35
C ALA A 26 5.84 -41.92 5.56
N ALA A 27 7.07 -41.44 5.36
CA ALA A 27 7.88 -40.82 6.40
C ALA A 27 7.18 -39.63 7.08
N ARG A 28 6.52 -38.79 6.31
CA ARG A 28 5.76 -37.67 6.83
C ARG A 28 4.55 -38.12 7.64
N LEU A 29 3.79 -39.09 7.17
CA LEU A 29 2.63 -39.63 7.88
C LEU A 29 3.04 -40.30 9.20
N VAL A 30 4.19 -40.97 9.24
CA VAL A 30 4.77 -41.58 10.46
C VAL A 30 5.25 -40.48 11.42
N ALA A 31 6.01 -39.52 10.94
CA ALA A 31 6.55 -38.45 11.77
C ALA A 31 5.45 -37.62 12.47
N ASP A 32 4.32 -37.46 11.81
CA ASP A 32 3.16 -36.75 12.37
C ASP A 32 2.22 -37.69 13.18
N GLY A 33 2.63 -38.94 13.45
CA GLY A 33 1.89 -39.87 14.30
C GLY A 33 0.56 -40.36 13.73
N LEU A 34 0.34 -40.25 12.43
CA LEU A 34 -0.89 -40.71 11.79
C LEU A 34 -0.89 -42.19 11.50
N VAL A 35 0.27 -42.78 11.24
CA VAL A 35 0.43 -44.18 10.88
C VAL A 35 1.65 -44.79 11.56
N ALA A 36 1.66 -46.11 11.66
CA ALA A 36 2.79 -46.90 12.15
C ALA A 36 3.91 -47.06 11.10
N ASP A 37 5.11 -47.40 11.57
CA ASP A 37 6.19 -47.87 10.71
C ASP A 37 5.69 -49.07 9.87
N GLY A 38 6.07 -49.12 8.58
CA GLY A 38 5.58 -50.13 7.65
C GLY A 38 4.40 -49.69 6.77
N TYR A 39 3.79 -48.54 6.99
CA TYR A 39 2.69 -48.03 6.15
C TYR A 39 3.11 -47.79 4.68
N LEU A 40 4.44 -47.61 4.43
CA LEU A 40 5.00 -47.50 3.10
C LEU A 40 4.65 -48.70 2.20
N GLU A 41 4.69 -49.90 2.75
CA GLU A 41 4.33 -51.12 2.02
C GLU A 41 2.88 -51.07 1.53
N GLY A 42 2.00 -50.49 2.35
CA GLY A 42 0.60 -50.27 1.99
C GLY A 42 0.39 -49.28 0.84
N LEU A 43 1.15 -48.16 0.87
CA LEU A 43 1.12 -47.17 -0.21
C LEU A 43 1.63 -47.78 -1.53
N GLN A 44 2.74 -48.57 -1.47
CA GLN A 44 3.32 -49.19 -2.65
C GLN A 44 2.41 -50.32 -3.18
N ALA A 45 1.81 -51.11 -2.30
CA ALA A 45 0.86 -52.15 -2.68
C ALA A 45 -0.40 -51.59 -3.35
N ARG A 46 -0.89 -50.46 -2.85
CA ARG A 46 -2.04 -49.74 -3.43
C ARG A 46 -1.71 -49.17 -4.82
N GLU A 47 -0.56 -48.56 -4.95
CA GLU A 47 -0.09 -48.00 -6.22
C GLU A 47 0.16 -49.11 -7.28
N ALA A 48 0.59 -50.26 -6.85
CA ALA A 48 0.76 -51.45 -7.74
C ALA A 48 -0.58 -52.02 -8.26
N GLN A 49 -1.68 -51.82 -7.53
CA GLN A 49 -3.03 -52.23 -7.96
C GLN A 49 -3.63 -51.33 -9.05
N GLY A 50 -3.14 -50.12 -9.15
CA GLY A 50 -3.57 -49.11 -10.09
C GLY A 50 -3.07 -47.74 -9.67
N SER A 51 -2.72 -46.88 -10.65
CA SER A 51 -2.17 -45.54 -10.38
C SER A 51 -3.11 -44.72 -9.50
N THR A 52 -2.54 -44.05 -8.51
CA THR A 52 -3.26 -43.06 -7.67
C THR A 52 -3.26 -41.64 -8.27
N PHE A 53 -2.78 -41.48 -9.51
CA PHE A 53 -2.87 -40.21 -10.25
C PHE A 53 -4.31 -39.87 -10.60
N LEU A 54 -4.75 -38.66 -10.26
CA LEU A 54 -6.11 -38.18 -10.49
C LEU A 54 -6.25 -37.28 -11.74
N GLY A 55 -5.16 -36.84 -12.28
CA GLY A 55 -5.15 -35.81 -13.32
C GLY A 55 -4.69 -34.45 -12.82
N GLN A 56 -4.51 -33.52 -13.71
CA GLN A 56 -4.12 -32.11 -13.40
C GLN A 56 -2.92 -31.96 -12.45
N GLY A 57 -1.95 -32.90 -12.52
CA GLY A 57 -0.77 -32.86 -11.68
C GLY A 57 -0.97 -33.30 -10.21
N ILE A 58 -2.08 -33.94 -9.89
CA ILE A 58 -2.42 -34.43 -8.54
C ILE A 58 -2.39 -35.94 -8.45
N ALA A 59 -1.76 -36.49 -7.40
CA ALA A 59 -1.88 -37.88 -6.98
C ALA A 59 -2.39 -37.99 -5.54
N ILE A 60 -3.10 -39.09 -5.23
CA ILE A 60 -3.67 -39.38 -3.91
C ILE A 60 -3.20 -40.71 -3.34
N PRO A 61 -1.93 -40.87 -2.97
CA PRO A 61 -1.43 -42.09 -2.37
C PRO A 61 -2.14 -42.39 -1.04
N HIS A 62 -2.64 -43.58 -0.90
CA HIS A 62 -3.31 -44.11 0.30
C HIS A 62 -3.03 -45.60 0.49
N GLY A 63 -3.21 -46.14 1.70
CA GLY A 63 -2.95 -47.52 2.02
C GLY A 63 -4.02 -48.47 1.48
N THR A 64 -3.71 -49.78 1.46
CA THR A 64 -4.67 -50.82 1.14
C THR A 64 -5.60 -51.12 2.33
N PRO A 65 -6.74 -51.81 2.15
CA PRO A 65 -7.57 -52.26 3.27
C PRO A 65 -6.81 -53.05 4.34
N GLN A 66 -5.77 -53.83 3.95
CA GLN A 66 -4.96 -54.66 4.84
C GLN A 66 -4.01 -53.84 5.74
N THR A 67 -3.77 -52.58 5.41
CA THR A 67 -2.92 -51.66 6.19
C THR A 67 -3.73 -50.65 7.04
N ARG A 68 -5.03 -50.83 7.17
CA ARG A 68 -5.90 -50.00 8.02
C ARG A 68 -5.53 -50.11 9.50
N ASP A 69 -5.04 -51.26 9.96
CA ASP A 69 -4.61 -51.48 11.33
C ASP A 69 -3.33 -50.69 11.68
N LEU A 70 -2.59 -50.23 10.67
CA LEU A 70 -1.41 -49.38 10.85
C LEU A 70 -1.77 -47.90 11.01
N VAL A 71 -3.04 -47.52 10.84
CA VAL A 71 -3.50 -46.13 10.96
C VAL A 71 -3.90 -45.83 12.39
N TYR A 72 -3.17 -44.92 13.04
CA TYR A 72 -3.46 -44.47 14.40
C TYR A 72 -4.55 -43.39 14.44
N ALA A 73 -4.50 -42.47 13.49
CA ALA A 73 -5.50 -41.40 13.34
C ALA A 73 -5.78 -41.13 11.86
N THR A 74 -7.05 -40.84 11.55
CA THR A 74 -7.41 -40.40 10.20
C THR A 74 -6.85 -38.97 9.96
N GLY A 75 -6.15 -38.78 8.83
CA GLY A 75 -5.54 -37.51 8.51
C GLY A 75 -4.99 -37.47 7.07
N VAL A 76 -4.61 -36.30 6.64
CA VAL A 76 -4.02 -36.05 5.33
C VAL A 76 -2.72 -35.28 5.44
N ARG A 77 -1.81 -35.53 4.48
CA ARG A 77 -0.59 -34.72 4.31
C ARG A 77 -0.40 -34.43 2.83
N LEU A 78 0.04 -33.24 2.53
CA LEU A 78 0.26 -32.77 1.18
C LEU A 78 1.74 -32.53 0.97
N LEU A 79 2.30 -33.05 -0.11
CA LEU A 79 3.68 -32.78 -0.53
C LEU A 79 3.64 -32.15 -1.92
N GLN A 80 4.17 -30.91 -2.02
CA GLN A 80 4.31 -30.23 -3.31
C GLN A 80 5.69 -30.52 -3.91
N PHE A 81 5.73 -30.81 -5.21
CA PHE A 81 6.92 -31.06 -6.01
C PHE A 81 7.01 -30.06 -7.16
N PRO A 82 7.63 -28.90 -7.00
CA PRO A 82 7.68 -27.85 -8.02
C PRO A 82 8.34 -28.30 -9.35
N GLU A 83 9.33 -29.19 -9.28
CA GLU A 83 10.00 -29.77 -10.44
C GLU A 83 9.19 -30.91 -11.09
N GLY A 84 8.13 -31.34 -10.43
CA GLY A 84 7.30 -32.47 -10.85
C GLY A 84 7.97 -33.84 -10.63
N VAL A 85 7.15 -34.86 -10.41
CA VAL A 85 7.60 -36.25 -10.26
C VAL A 85 6.87 -37.10 -11.28
N ASP A 86 7.59 -37.89 -12.08
CA ASP A 86 6.99 -38.85 -13.01
C ASP A 86 6.30 -39.97 -12.22
N TRP A 87 4.96 -39.99 -12.32
CA TRP A 87 4.13 -40.98 -11.62
C TRP A 87 3.95 -42.29 -12.41
N GLY A 88 4.49 -42.36 -13.63
CA GLY A 88 4.38 -43.41 -14.61
C GLY A 88 3.62 -42.98 -15.85
N ASP A 89 3.97 -43.58 -16.99
CA ASP A 89 3.38 -43.28 -18.29
C ASP A 89 3.44 -41.78 -18.71
N GLY A 90 4.45 -41.04 -18.22
CA GLY A 90 4.63 -39.62 -18.50
C GLY A 90 3.67 -38.69 -17.73
N GLN A 91 3.01 -39.22 -16.70
CA GLN A 91 2.10 -38.43 -15.85
C GLN A 91 2.91 -37.71 -14.80
N ILE A 92 3.01 -36.41 -14.91
CA ILE A 92 3.78 -35.57 -13.95
C ILE A 92 2.89 -35.12 -12.79
N VAL A 93 3.33 -35.40 -11.55
CA VAL A 93 2.66 -34.99 -10.30
C VAL A 93 3.40 -33.80 -9.68
N TYR A 94 2.68 -32.72 -9.46
CA TYR A 94 3.13 -31.53 -8.75
C TYR A 94 2.64 -31.49 -7.30
N LEU A 95 1.57 -32.25 -7.00
CA LEU A 95 1.01 -32.36 -5.64
C LEU A 95 0.62 -33.79 -5.33
N ALA A 96 1.22 -34.39 -4.30
CA ALA A 96 0.79 -35.67 -3.74
C ALA A 96 0.04 -35.46 -2.42
N ILE A 97 -1.16 -36.03 -2.31
CA ILE A 97 -2.02 -35.94 -1.13
C ILE A 97 -2.07 -37.33 -0.48
N GLY A 98 -1.26 -37.56 0.54
CA GLY A 98 -1.22 -38.82 1.28
C GLY A 98 -2.36 -38.92 2.29
N ILE A 99 -3.10 -39.99 2.26
CA ILE A 99 -4.25 -40.22 3.12
C ILE A 99 -4.00 -41.39 4.06
N ALA A 100 -4.12 -41.11 5.35
CA ALA A 100 -4.25 -42.14 6.40
C ALA A 100 -5.74 -42.22 6.80
N ALA A 101 -6.43 -43.34 6.54
CA ALA A 101 -7.84 -43.50 6.88
C ALA A 101 -8.17 -44.92 7.32
N ARG A 102 -8.96 -45.05 8.41
CA ARG A 102 -9.47 -46.32 8.93
C ARG A 102 -10.72 -46.81 8.20
N SER A 103 -11.41 -45.93 7.50
CA SER A 103 -12.67 -46.18 6.79
C SER A 103 -12.64 -45.51 5.42
N ASP A 104 -13.75 -45.53 4.70
CA ASP A 104 -13.86 -44.93 3.35
C ASP A 104 -14.02 -43.40 3.35
N GLU A 105 -13.48 -42.73 4.40
CA GLU A 105 -13.49 -41.28 4.57
C GLU A 105 -12.71 -40.53 3.46
N HIS A 106 -11.81 -41.23 2.75
CA HIS A 106 -11.09 -40.69 1.58
C HIS A 106 -12.03 -40.24 0.44
N LEU A 107 -13.26 -40.80 0.37
CA LEU A 107 -14.24 -40.41 -0.63
C LEU A 107 -14.71 -38.96 -0.50
N ARG A 108 -14.68 -38.42 0.73
CA ARG A 108 -15.00 -36.98 0.97
C ARG A 108 -13.92 -36.03 0.44
N LEU A 109 -12.66 -36.45 0.58
CA LEU A 109 -11.53 -35.69 0.00
C LEU A 109 -11.58 -35.67 -1.53
N LEU A 110 -11.96 -36.80 -2.13
CA LEU A 110 -12.19 -36.89 -3.57
C LEU A 110 -13.26 -35.93 -4.04
N GLN A 111 -14.35 -35.72 -3.28
CA GLN A 111 -15.39 -34.77 -3.62
C GLN A 111 -14.90 -33.31 -3.60
N LEU A 112 -14.03 -32.95 -2.64
CA LEU A 112 -13.40 -31.62 -2.59
C LEU A 112 -12.46 -31.40 -3.79
N LEU A 113 -11.67 -32.40 -4.15
CA LEU A 113 -10.72 -32.35 -5.24
C LEU A 113 -11.36 -32.39 -6.62
N THR A 114 -12.53 -33.01 -6.77
CA THR A 114 -13.27 -33.11 -8.04
C THR A 114 -13.59 -31.72 -8.60
N ARG A 115 -13.75 -30.73 -7.74
CA ARG A 115 -14.03 -29.35 -8.11
C ARG A 115 -12.76 -28.63 -8.61
N ALA A 116 -11.64 -28.81 -7.93
CA ALA A 116 -10.35 -28.26 -8.36
C ALA A 116 -9.89 -28.89 -9.70
N LEU A 117 -10.14 -30.18 -9.90
CA LEU A 117 -9.79 -30.91 -11.14
C LEU A 117 -10.56 -30.44 -12.39
N GLY A 118 -11.63 -29.66 -12.22
CA GLY A 118 -12.39 -29.05 -13.32
C GLY A 118 -11.81 -27.75 -13.88
N GLU A 119 -10.79 -27.17 -13.24
CA GLU A 119 -10.17 -25.93 -13.71
C GLU A 119 -9.11 -26.21 -14.78
N THR A 120 -9.17 -25.49 -15.89
CA THR A 120 -8.11 -25.47 -16.90
C THR A 120 -6.88 -24.80 -16.31
N ASP A 121 -5.69 -25.42 -16.39
CA ASP A 121 -4.38 -24.95 -15.93
C ASP A 121 -4.02 -25.20 -14.44
N LEU A 122 -4.78 -26.03 -13.71
CA LEU A 122 -4.48 -26.35 -12.31
C LEU A 122 -3.06 -26.91 -12.10
N ALA A 123 -2.58 -27.79 -13.00
CA ALA A 123 -1.24 -28.38 -12.90
C ALA A 123 -0.12 -27.33 -12.88
N GLU A 124 -0.24 -26.31 -13.74
CA GLU A 124 0.74 -25.21 -13.78
C GLU A 124 0.61 -24.31 -12.54
N ALA A 125 -0.60 -24.06 -12.06
CA ALA A 125 -0.83 -23.31 -10.83
C ALA A 125 -0.27 -24.04 -9.59
N LEU A 126 -0.43 -25.36 -9.49
CA LEU A 126 0.14 -26.19 -8.43
C LEU A 126 1.68 -26.19 -8.45
N ARG A 127 2.28 -26.16 -9.66
CA ARG A 127 3.73 -26.08 -9.85
C ARG A 127 4.28 -24.76 -9.36
N ARG A 128 3.58 -23.66 -9.66
CA ARG A 128 4.00 -22.28 -9.34
C ARG A 128 3.65 -21.85 -7.93
N ALA A 129 2.82 -22.58 -7.22
CA ALA A 129 2.43 -22.20 -5.87
C ALA A 129 3.66 -22.14 -4.94
N THR A 130 3.87 -20.98 -4.33
CA THR A 130 5.02 -20.69 -3.47
C THR A 130 4.68 -20.71 -1.98
N SER A 131 3.41 -20.79 -1.61
CA SER A 131 2.96 -20.88 -0.22
C SER A 131 1.88 -21.92 0.01
N ALA A 132 1.78 -22.42 1.25
CA ALA A 132 0.75 -23.37 1.64
C ALA A 132 -0.67 -22.78 1.52
N GLU A 133 -0.83 -21.46 1.76
CA GLU A 133 -2.09 -20.75 1.58
C GLU A 133 -2.51 -20.72 0.11
N ALA A 134 -1.56 -20.48 -0.80
CA ALA A 134 -1.84 -20.49 -2.23
C ALA A 134 -2.31 -21.86 -2.69
N LEU A 135 -1.67 -22.95 -2.21
CA LEU A 135 -2.09 -24.31 -2.48
C LEU A 135 -3.48 -24.64 -1.92
N LEU A 136 -3.77 -24.21 -0.69
CA LEU A 136 -5.09 -24.40 -0.10
C LEU A 136 -6.17 -23.69 -0.88
N LYS A 137 -5.90 -22.44 -1.32
CA LYS A 137 -6.83 -21.65 -2.14
C LYS A 137 -7.13 -22.30 -3.50
N LEU A 138 -6.11 -22.91 -4.12
CA LEU A 138 -6.28 -23.66 -5.37
C LEU A 138 -7.12 -24.95 -5.17
N LEU A 139 -6.99 -25.59 -4.01
CA LEU A 139 -7.69 -26.84 -3.71
C LEU A 139 -9.12 -26.62 -3.18
N GLN A 140 -9.34 -25.57 -2.39
CA GLN A 140 -10.62 -25.29 -1.72
C GLN A 140 -11.53 -24.36 -2.52
N GLY A 141 -10.97 -23.59 -3.46
CA GLY A 141 -11.66 -22.52 -4.17
C GLY A 141 -11.93 -21.30 -3.29
N ALA A 142 -12.36 -20.19 -3.88
CA ALA A 142 -12.78 -19.01 -3.11
C ALA A 142 -14.03 -19.35 -2.28
N PRO A 143 -14.15 -18.89 -1.01
CA PRO A 143 -15.34 -19.09 -0.21
C PRO A 143 -16.55 -18.47 -0.93
N GLN A 144 -17.53 -19.29 -1.26
CA GLN A 144 -18.78 -18.81 -1.84
C GLN A 144 -19.61 -18.16 -0.74
N ALA A 145 -20.02 -16.91 -0.95
CA ALA A 145 -20.93 -16.22 -0.06
C ALA A 145 -22.27 -16.97 0.06
N LEU A 146 -22.82 -17.04 1.26
CA LEU A 146 -24.13 -17.64 1.52
C LEU A 146 -25.21 -16.84 0.79
N ALA A 147 -25.96 -17.47 -0.09
CA ALA A 147 -27.12 -16.85 -0.73
C ALA A 147 -28.26 -16.71 0.30
N LEU A 148 -28.64 -15.47 0.59
CA LEU A 148 -29.79 -15.13 1.42
C LEU A 148 -30.35 -13.79 0.94
N ASP A 149 -31.48 -13.86 0.23
CA ASP A 149 -32.16 -12.72 -0.36
C ASP A 149 -33.69 -12.85 -0.20
N ALA A 150 -34.43 -11.85 -0.67
CA ALA A 150 -35.87 -11.82 -0.57
C ALA A 150 -36.58 -12.99 -1.26
N GLN A 151 -35.97 -13.63 -2.25
CA GLN A 151 -36.50 -14.79 -2.95
C GLN A 151 -36.39 -16.09 -2.13
N LEU A 152 -35.49 -16.09 -1.14
CA LEU A 152 -35.26 -17.22 -0.21
C LEU A 152 -36.09 -17.08 1.10
N VAL A 153 -36.88 -16.01 1.24
CA VAL A 153 -37.74 -15.79 2.38
C VAL A 153 -39.24 -15.98 1.95
N GLY A 154 -39.86 -17.01 2.46
CA GLY A 154 -41.26 -17.36 2.19
C GLY A 154 -42.13 -17.14 3.44
N LEU A 155 -42.90 -16.05 3.50
CA LEU A 155 -43.76 -15.75 4.63
C LEU A 155 -45.21 -16.17 4.36
N ASN A 156 -45.93 -16.63 5.42
CA ASN A 156 -47.32 -17.03 5.38
C ASN A 156 -47.63 -18.05 4.30
N LEU A 157 -46.79 -19.06 4.16
CA LEU A 157 -46.94 -20.09 3.15
C LEU A 157 -48.02 -21.09 3.54
N PRO A 158 -48.91 -21.52 2.58
CA PRO A 158 -49.81 -22.60 2.86
C PRO A 158 -49.05 -23.90 2.98
N ALA A 159 -49.08 -24.53 4.14
CA ALA A 159 -48.48 -25.83 4.42
C ALA A 159 -49.38 -26.57 5.43
N GLU A 160 -49.59 -27.85 5.24
CA GLU A 160 -50.39 -28.68 6.12
C GLU A 160 -49.57 -29.33 7.24
N ASP A 161 -48.25 -29.54 6.98
CA ASP A 161 -47.33 -30.15 7.91
C ASP A 161 -45.92 -29.66 7.74
N PHE A 162 -44.98 -30.17 8.57
CA PHE A 162 -43.56 -29.87 8.55
C PHE A 162 -42.90 -30.25 7.24
N ASP A 163 -43.23 -31.40 6.69
CA ASP A 163 -42.59 -31.95 5.48
C ASP A 163 -42.95 -31.13 4.24
N GLU A 164 -44.18 -30.64 4.15
CA GLU A 164 -44.55 -29.69 3.10
C GLU A 164 -43.81 -28.36 3.21
N LEU A 165 -43.66 -27.84 4.42
CA LEU A 165 -42.90 -26.58 4.63
C LEU A 165 -41.42 -26.77 4.25
N ALA A 166 -40.80 -27.89 4.66
CA ALA A 166 -39.42 -28.21 4.31
C ALA A 166 -39.25 -28.40 2.77
N TRP A 167 -40.22 -29.03 2.11
CA TRP A 167 -40.23 -29.16 0.66
C TRP A 167 -40.27 -27.78 -0.02
N ARG A 168 -41.06 -26.85 0.48
CA ARG A 168 -41.13 -25.48 -0.05
C ARG A 168 -39.80 -24.75 0.13
N GLY A 169 -39.12 -24.93 1.26
CA GLY A 169 -37.81 -24.41 1.49
C GLY A 169 -36.76 -24.92 0.49
N ALA A 170 -36.77 -26.23 0.25
CA ALA A 170 -35.93 -26.83 -0.78
C ALA A 170 -36.22 -26.29 -2.19
N ARG A 171 -37.47 -26.01 -2.50
CA ARG A 171 -37.89 -25.41 -3.80
C ARG A 171 -37.42 -23.96 -3.94
N LEU A 172 -37.44 -23.18 -2.87
CA LEU A 172 -36.86 -21.81 -2.90
C LEU A 172 -35.37 -21.87 -3.19
N LEU A 173 -34.64 -22.73 -2.48
CA LEU A 173 -33.19 -22.95 -2.70
C LEU A 173 -32.89 -23.44 -4.12
N GLN A 174 -33.77 -24.32 -4.69
CA GLN A 174 -33.63 -24.80 -6.06
C GLN A 174 -33.86 -23.69 -7.09
N ARG A 175 -34.85 -22.83 -6.88
CA ARG A 175 -35.16 -21.69 -7.79
C ARG A 175 -34.03 -20.66 -7.76
N ALA A 176 -33.40 -20.47 -6.60
CA ALA A 176 -32.24 -19.60 -6.43
C ALA A 176 -30.94 -20.23 -7.00
N GLY A 177 -30.99 -21.46 -7.54
CA GLY A 177 -29.83 -22.14 -8.11
C GLY A 177 -28.86 -22.70 -7.06
N CYS A 178 -29.25 -22.70 -5.77
CA CYS A 178 -28.37 -23.14 -4.68
C CYS A 178 -28.21 -24.68 -4.66
N VAL A 179 -29.20 -25.44 -5.15
CA VAL A 179 -29.23 -26.90 -5.00
C VAL A 179 -29.72 -27.60 -6.26
N ASP A 180 -29.42 -28.91 -6.35
CA ASP A 180 -29.91 -29.78 -7.42
C ASP A 180 -31.39 -30.20 -7.21
N PRO A 181 -32.07 -30.66 -8.23
CA PRO A 181 -33.48 -31.06 -8.15
C PRO A 181 -33.81 -32.14 -7.10
N GLY A 182 -32.84 -32.98 -6.73
CA GLY A 182 -33.00 -34.03 -5.73
C GLY A 182 -32.84 -33.56 -4.27
N PHE A 183 -32.46 -32.32 -4.04
CA PHE A 183 -32.19 -31.78 -2.70
C PHE A 183 -33.40 -31.89 -1.73
N ALA A 184 -34.61 -31.72 -2.23
CA ALA A 184 -35.81 -31.84 -1.39
C ALA A 184 -35.92 -33.22 -0.69
N ALA A 185 -35.61 -34.30 -1.39
CA ALA A 185 -35.64 -35.65 -0.83
C ALA A 185 -34.52 -35.87 0.20
N VAL A 186 -33.37 -35.22 0.01
CA VAL A 186 -32.26 -35.27 0.95
C VAL A 186 -32.55 -34.44 2.21
N LEU A 187 -33.16 -33.27 2.05
CA LEU A 187 -33.50 -32.38 3.17
C LEU A 187 -34.57 -33.00 4.07
N GLN A 188 -35.53 -33.73 3.53
CA GLN A 188 -36.55 -34.49 4.29
C GLN A 188 -35.98 -35.64 5.13
N GLN A 189 -34.77 -36.12 4.79
CA GLN A 189 -34.06 -37.16 5.58
C GLN A 189 -33.20 -36.58 6.69
N ALA A 190 -33.02 -35.26 6.69
CA ALA A 190 -32.25 -34.58 7.73
C ALA A 190 -33.05 -34.51 9.04
N GLU A 191 -32.35 -34.56 10.17
CA GLU A 191 -32.99 -34.45 11.48
C GLU A 191 -33.25 -32.98 11.83
N PRO A 192 -34.51 -32.55 12.07
CA PRO A 192 -34.82 -31.18 12.43
C PRO A 192 -34.35 -30.84 13.84
N LEU A 193 -33.66 -29.68 13.98
CA LEU A 193 -33.18 -29.15 15.26
C LEU A 193 -34.09 -28.01 15.73
N PRO A 194 -34.65 -28.07 16.96
CA PRO A 194 -35.38 -26.96 17.52
C PRO A 194 -34.43 -25.86 17.98
N LEU A 195 -34.68 -24.60 17.55
CA LEU A 195 -33.88 -23.44 17.93
C LEU A 195 -34.48 -22.66 19.12
N GLY A 196 -35.70 -22.99 19.54
CA GLY A 196 -36.48 -22.23 20.52
C GLY A 196 -37.50 -21.33 19.85
N GLU A 197 -38.47 -20.78 20.63
CA GLU A 197 -39.55 -19.87 20.20
C GLU A 197 -40.41 -20.40 19.03
N GLY A 198 -40.43 -21.71 18.79
CA GLY A 198 -41.11 -22.34 17.67
C GLY A 198 -40.35 -22.23 16.32
N LEU A 199 -39.08 -21.86 16.34
CA LEU A 199 -38.20 -21.86 15.20
C LEU A 199 -37.46 -23.21 15.07
N TRP A 200 -37.31 -23.68 13.85
CA TRP A 200 -36.70 -24.95 13.53
C TRP A 200 -35.63 -24.80 12.47
N TRP A 201 -34.66 -25.72 12.46
CA TRP A 201 -33.53 -25.73 11.56
C TRP A 201 -33.39 -27.07 10.86
N LEU A 202 -33.19 -27.04 9.56
CA LEU A 202 -32.80 -28.18 8.72
C LEU A 202 -31.58 -27.81 7.91
N ASN A 203 -30.62 -28.72 7.80
CA ASN A 203 -29.47 -28.53 6.93
C ASN A 203 -29.09 -29.79 6.17
N SER A 204 -28.48 -29.60 5.01
CA SER A 204 -27.83 -30.67 4.25
C SER A 204 -26.67 -30.14 3.41
N GLU A 205 -25.62 -30.96 3.29
CA GLU A 205 -24.44 -30.72 2.45
C GLU A 205 -24.50 -31.48 1.13
N ARG A 206 -25.49 -32.35 0.93
CA ARG A 206 -25.63 -33.17 -0.27
C ARG A 206 -26.46 -32.42 -1.33
N GLN A 207 -26.05 -32.57 -2.60
CA GLN A 207 -26.73 -31.96 -3.76
C GLN A 207 -26.79 -30.42 -3.67
N VAL A 208 -25.79 -29.80 -3.07
CA VAL A 208 -25.63 -28.37 -2.96
C VAL A 208 -24.64 -27.87 -4.01
N ARG A 209 -25.02 -26.85 -4.78
CA ARG A 209 -24.20 -26.17 -5.79
C ARG A 209 -23.49 -24.95 -5.22
N GLN A 210 -24.21 -24.18 -4.42
CA GLN A 210 -23.71 -23.02 -3.67
C GLN A 210 -24.42 -22.93 -2.34
N PRO A 211 -23.78 -22.39 -1.29
CA PRO A 211 -24.41 -22.25 0.00
C PRO A 211 -25.61 -21.31 -0.08
N GLY A 212 -26.72 -21.67 0.57
CA GLY A 212 -27.93 -20.86 0.58
C GLY A 212 -28.81 -21.17 1.77
N LEU A 213 -29.48 -20.16 2.31
CA LEU A 213 -30.45 -20.30 3.39
C LEU A 213 -31.81 -19.80 2.97
N ALA A 214 -32.83 -20.66 3.12
CA ALA A 214 -34.22 -20.25 3.00
C ALA A 214 -34.86 -20.19 4.40
N PHE A 215 -35.69 -19.13 4.63
CA PHE A 215 -36.52 -18.99 5.82
C PHE A 215 -37.99 -18.96 5.45
N LEU A 216 -38.80 -19.75 6.15
CA LEU A 216 -40.21 -19.92 5.84
C LEU A 216 -41.09 -19.83 7.10
N THR A 217 -42.28 -19.22 6.94
CA THR A 217 -43.29 -19.23 7.96
C THR A 217 -44.60 -19.83 7.42
N PRO A 218 -45.33 -20.68 8.19
CA PRO A 218 -46.59 -21.23 7.76
C PRO A 218 -47.74 -20.20 7.87
N GLN A 219 -48.76 -20.31 7.03
CA GLN A 219 -49.92 -19.46 7.03
C GLN A 219 -50.81 -19.72 8.26
N GLN A 220 -50.89 -20.97 8.70
CA GLN A 220 -51.64 -21.40 9.89
C GLN A 220 -50.66 -21.94 10.95
N PRO A 221 -50.98 -21.84 12.25
CA PRO A 221 -50.16 -22.40 13.30
C PRO A 221 -49.97 -23.92 13.12
N LEU A 222 -48.73 -24.35 12.89
CA LEU A 222 -48.35 -25.75 12.80
C LEU A 222 -47.68 -26.26 14.06
N ARG A 223 -47.68 -27.57 14.25
CA ARG A 223 -46.94 -28.23 15.31
C ARG A 223 -46.11 -29.38 14.74
N TYR A 224 -44.92 -29.53 15.27
CA TYR A 224 -44.03 -30.65 14.95
C TYR A 224 -43.52 -31.29 16.24
N ARG A 225 -43.63 -32.61 16.41
CA ARG A 225 -43.24 -33.33 17.63
C ARG A 225 -43.79 -32.63 18.90
N ASP A 226 -45.08 -32.28 18.91
CA ASP A 226 -45.79 -31.56 19.99
C ASP A 226 -45.24 -30.17 20.38
N GLN A 227 -44.36 -29.62 19.60
CA GLN A 227 -43.87 -28.25 19.73
C GLN A 227 -44.41 -27.31 18.64
N PRO A 228 -44.53 -26.00 18.90
CA PRO A 228 -44.95 -25.07 17.87
C PRO A 228 -43.94 -25.00 16.72
N LEU A 229 -44.43 -24.82 15.49
CA LEU A 229 -43.65 -24.56 14.33
C LEU A 229 -44.06 -23.18 13.76
N ASN A 230 -43.36 -22.15 14.20
CA ASN A 230 -43.63 -20.77 13.78
C ASN A 230 -42.77 -20.36 12.58
N GLY A 231 -41.59 -20.96 12.45
CA GLY A 231 -40.72 -20.73 11.32
C GLY A 231 -39.69 -21.85 11.14
N LEU A 232 -39.24 -22.04 9.87
CA LEU A 232 -38.32 -23.07 9.48
C LEU A 232 -37.19 -22.47 8.67
N PHE A 233 -35.97 -22.72 9.10
CA PHE A 233 -34.75 -22.46 8.34
C PHE A 233 -34.30 -23.72 7.58
N CYS A 234 -34.07 -23.59 6.28
CA CYS A 234 -33.52 -24.66 5.41
C CYS A 234 -32.19 -24.21 4.87
N LEU A 235 -31.09 -24.81 5.33
CA LEU A 235 -29.73 -24.50 4.91
C LEU A 235 -29.20 -25.53 3.91
N ALA A 236 -28.75 -25.06 2.76
CA ALA A 236 -27.88 -25.78 1.86
C ALA A 236 -26.42 -25.35 2.21
N SER A 237 -25.67 -26.16 2.92
CA SER A 237 -24.34 -25.81 3.43
C SER A 237 -23.23 -26.33 2.53
N LEU A 238 -22.22 -25.47 2.28
CA LEU A 238 -20.96 -25.78 1.63
C LEU A 238 -19.84 -25.03 2.35
N GLY A 239 -18.95 -25.74 3.03
CA GLY A 239 -17.88 -25.12 3.81
C GLY A 239 -18.38 -24.22 4.96
N ALA A 240 -17.59 -23.24 5.39
CA ALA A 240 -17.87 -22.38 6.53
C ALA A 240 -18.64 -21.08 6.21
N GLY A 241 -19.10 -20.88 4.98
CA GLY A 241 -19.72 -19.62 4.53
C GLY A 241 -21.02 -19.19 5.24
N HIS A 242 -21.60 -20.08 6.06
CA HIS A 242 -22.83 -19.82 6.84
C HIS A 242 -22.56 -19.45 8.31
N GLN A 243 -21.31 -19.45 8.76
CA GLN A 243 -20.95 -19.31 10.19
C GLN A 243 -21.35 -17.94 10.74
N ALA A 244 -21.03 -16.86 10.05
CA ALA A 244 -21.38 -15.51 10.48
C ALA A 244 -22.91 -15.30 10.63
N LEU A 245 -23.70 -15.93 9.76
CA LEU A 245 -25.15 -15.86 9.89
C LEU A 245 -25.66 -16.70 11.05
N LEU A 246 -25.07 -17.87 11.32
CA LEU A 246 -25.41 -18.67 12.50
C LEU A 246 -25.10 -17.92 13.80
N GLU A 247 -23.96 -17.23 13.86
CA GLU A 247 -23.61 -16.37 15.01
C GLU A 247 -24.68 -15.29 15.20
N ARG A 248 -25.06 -14.62 14.14
CA ARG A 248 -26.12 -13.60 14.18
C ARG A 248 -27.47 -14.17 14.59
N LEU A 249 -27.86 -15.32 14.06
CA LEU A 249 -29.10 -15.98 14.45
C LEU A 249 -29.08 -16.38 15.93
N CYS A 250 -27.95 -16.88 16.43
CA CYS A 250 -27.76 -17.19 17.85
C CYS A 250 -27.92 -15.94 18.72
N GLU A 251 -27.35 -14.79 18.33
CA GLU A 251 -27.55 -13.52 19.03
C GLU A 251 -29.04 -13.13 19.12
N VAL A 252 -29.75 -13.17 17.99
CA VAL A 252 -31.19 -12.84 17.90
C VAL A 252 -32.00 -13.74 18.83
N LEU A 253 -31.68 -15.03 18.92
CA LEU A 253 -32.39 -15.98 19.80
C LEU A 253 -32.04 -15.79 21.27
N ILE A 254 -30.76 -15.54 21.61
CA ILE A 254 -30.29 -15.26 22.97
C ILE A 254 -30.98 -13.99 23.52
N GLU A 255 -31.15 -12.99 22.67
CA GLU A 255 -31.83 -11.73 23.02
C GLU A 255 -33.38 -11.88 23.10
N GLY A 256 -33.94 -13.07 22.84
CA GLY A 256 -35.40 -13.33 22.86
C GLY A 256 -36.15 -12.61 21.72
N ARG A 257 -35.45 -12.29 20.64
CA ARG A 257 -36.04 -11.58 19.48
C ARG A 257 -36.45 -12.50 18.33
N GLY A 258 -36.47 -13.81 18.54
CA GLY A 258 -36.88 -14.79 17.52
C GLY A 258 -38.30 -14.56 16.99
N GLN A 259 -39.19 -14.03 17.81
CA GLN A 259 -40.55 -13.65 17.38
C GLN A 259 -40.55 -12.59 16.25
N MET A 260 -39.55 -11.74 16.15
CA MET A 260 -39.43 -10.73 15.07
C MET A 260 -39.29 -11.38 13.70
N LEU A 261 -38.74 -12.58 13.61
CA LEU A 261 -38.56 -13.33 12.37
C LEU A 261 -39.87 -13.88 11.86
N TYR A 262 -40.66 -14.59 12.71
CA TYR A 262 -41.89 -15.21 12.27
C TYR A 262 -43.11 -14.30 12.30
N GLN A 263 -43.04 -13.14 12.96
CA GLN A 263 -44.05 -12.10 12.90
C GLN A 263 -43.79 -11.06 11.81
N ALA A 264 -42.68 -11.16 11.12
CA ALA A 264 -42.30 -10.25 10.04
C ALA A 264 -43.41 -10.26 8.94
N THR A 265 -43.79 -9.08 8.49
CA THR A 265 -44.77 -8.89 7.42
C THR A 265 -44.15 -8.76 6.04
N SER A 266 -42.79 -8.68 5.95
CA SER A 266 -42.07 -8.59 4.72
C SER A 266 -40.75 -9.38 4.82
N SER A 267 -40.29 -9.88 3.68
CA SER A 267 -38.95 -10.53 3.57
C SER A 267 -37.82 -9.62 4.01
N ARG A 268 -37.97 -8.32 3.79
CA ARG A 268 -37.01 -7.30 4.22
C ARG A 268 -36.84 -7.29 5.74
N ALA A 269 -37.93 -7.30 6.49
CA ALA A 269 -37.87 -7.31 7.95
C ALA A 269 -37.12 -8.54 8.49
N VAL A 270 -37.29 -9.71 7.85
CA VAL A 270 -36.51 -10.92 8.21
C VAL A 270 -35.02 -10.74 7.93
N LEU A 271 -34.66 -10.20 6.76
CA LEU A 271 -33.29 -10.00 6.35
C LEU A 271 -32.58 -8.96 7.23
N GLU A 272 -33.31 -7.91 7.64
CA GLU A 272 -32.78 -6.90 8.61
C GLU A 272 -32.48 -7.53 9.97
N VAL A 273 -33.34 -8.38 10.48
CA VAL A 273 -33.11 -9.08 11.75
C VAL A 273 -31.92 -10.03 11.68
N LEU A 274 -31.74 -10.71 10.55
CA LEU A 274 -30.63 -11.62 10.29
C LEU A 274 -29.32 -10.90 9.93
N GLY A 275 -29.37 -9.58 9.77
CA GLY A 275 -28.19 -8.79 9.37
C GLY A 275 -27.77 -9.02 7.92
N ALA A 276 -28.61 -9.66 7.11
CA ALA A 276 -28.38 -9.85 5.69
C ALA A 276 -28.75 -8.59 4.91
N ASP A 277 -28.01 -8.35 3.82
CA ASP A 277 -28.28 -7.24 2.91
C ASP A 277 -29.63 -7.44 2.25
N ALA A 278 -30.62 -6.63 2.61
CA ALA A 278 -31.89 -6.68 1.92
C ALA A 278 -31.74 -6.12 0.52
N PRO A 279 -32.15 -6.81 -0.57
CA PRO A 279 -32.41 -6.15 -1.83
C PRO A 279 -33.49 -5.13 -1.57
N SER A 280 -33.10 -3.86 -1.48
CA SER A 280 -34.04 -2.80 -1.13
C SER A 280 -34.94 -2.51 -2.32
N ASP A 281 -36.23 -2.26 -2.09
CA ASP A 281 -37.11 -1.61 -3.05
C ASP A 281 -36.67 -0.16 -3.32
N TRP A 282 -35.53 0.23 -2.77
CA TRP A 282 -34.93 1.54 -2.96
C TRP A 282 -34.30 1.64 -4.34
N PRO A 283 -34.40 2.79 -4.99
CA PRO A 283 -33.71 3.04 -6.22
C PRO A 283 -32.20 2.80 -6.08
N SER A 284 -31.62 2.13 -7.05
CA SER A 284 -30.18 1.83 -7.07
C SER A 284 -29.55 2.23 -8.39
N VAL A 285 -28.26 2.52 -8.36
CA VAL A 285 -27.43 2.77 -9.54
C VAL A 285 -26.12 2.01 -9.40
N ARG A 286 -25.64 1.46 -10.50
CA ARG A 286 -24.35 0.76 -10.56
C ARG A 286 -23.35 1.60 -11.32
N GLN A 287 -22.18 1.75 -10.71
CA GLN A 287 -21.08 2.51 -11.28
C GLN A 287 -19.76 1.77 -11.11
N VAL A 288 -18.97 1.72 -12.20
CA VAL A 288 -17.61 1.17 -12.14
C VAL A 288 -16.71 2.17 -11.46
N LEU A 289 -15.93 1.71 -10.48
CA LEU A 289 -14.92 2.52 -9.82
C LEU A 289 -13.70 2.64 -10.73
N ALA A 290 -13.46 3.82 -11.24
CA ALA A 290 -12.50 4.05 -12.30
C ALA A 290 -11.22 4.79 -11.86
N ASN A 291 -11.15 5.24 -10.60
CA ASN A 291 -9.98 5.91 -10.04
C ASN A 291 -8.81 4.94 -9.83
N ALA A 292 -7.59 5.44 -10.06
CA ALA A 292 -6.36 4.66 -10.19
C ALA A 292 -6.09 3.70 -9.01
N HIS A 293 -6.38 4.13 -7.78
CA HIS A 293 -6.10 3.38 -6.55
C HIS A 293 -7.36 2.85 -5.84
N GLY A 294 -8.51 2.84 -6.52
CA GLY A 294 -9.77 2.40 -5.92
C GLY A 294 -10.33 3.36 -4.86
N LEU A 295 -11.20 2.87 -3.97
CA LEU A 295 -11.88 3.67 -2.97
C LEU A 295 -11.01 3.81 -1.70
N HIS A 296 -9.88 4.48 -1.80
CA HIS A 296 -9.02 4.80 -0.64
C HIS A 296 -9.41 6.13 0.03
N ALA A 297 -8.60 6.62 0.99
CA ALA A 297 -8.99 7.70 1.90
C ALA A 297 -9.55 8.96 1.22
N ARG A 298 -8.92 9.46 0.16
CA ARG A 298 -9.36 10.69 -0.53
C ARG A 298 -10.66 10.53 -1.30
N PRO A 299 -10.83 9.52 -2.19
CA PRO A 299 -12.10 9.22 -2.84
C PRO A 299 -13.22 8.86 -1.88
N ALA A 300 -12.93 8.05 -0.85
CA ALA A 300 -13.89 7.67 0.17
C ALA A 300 -14.38 8.90 0.97
N LYS A 301 -13.46 9.82 1.30
CA LYS A 301 -13.77 11.11 1.94
C LYS A 301 -14.71 11.95 1.10
N VAL A 302 -14.40 12.13 -0.19
CA VAL A 302 -15.25 12.91 -1.12
C VAL A 302 -16.64 12.28 -1.21
N LEU A 303 -16.71 10.96 -1.35
CA LEU A 303 -17.98 10.23 -1.43
C LEU A 303 -18.80 10.36 -0.14
N ALA A 304 -18.15 10.23 1.02
CA ALA A 304 -18.79 10.40 2.32
C ALA A 304 -19.28 11.82 2.55
N GLN A 305 -18.51 12.84 2.19
CA GLN A 305 -18.89 14.25 2.32
C GLN A 305 -20.10 14.59 1.45
N LEU A 306 -20.14 14.13 0.20
CA LEU A 306 -21.29 14.32 -0.69
C LEU A 306 -22.53 13.64 -0.12
N ALA A 307 -22.42 12.43 0.42
CA ALA A 307 -23.53 11.70 1.00
C ALA A 307 -24.06 12.34 2.30
N LYS A 308 -23.21 12.96 3.12
CA LYS A 308 -23.60 13.68 4.36
C LYS A 308 -24.48 14.90 4.05
N GLY A 309 -24.49 15.42 2.83
CA GLY A 309 -25.38 16.50 2.41
C GLY A 309 -26.87 16.14 2.27
N PHE A 310 -27.23 14.86 2.44
CA PHE A 310 -28.60 14.37 2.31
C PHE A 310 -29.10 13.80 3.66
N ASP A 311 -30.35 14.12 4.03
CA ASP A 311 -30.96 13.67 5.30
C ASP A 311 -31.51 12.23 5.27
N GLY A 312 -31.44 11.52 4.11
CA GLY A 312 -31.86 10.13 3.94
C GLY A 312 -30.70 9.13 4.00
N GLU A 313 -31.02 7.86 4.17
CA GLU A 313 -30.01 6.80 4.18
C GLU A 313 -29.54 6.46 2.76
N ILE A 314 -28.20 6.37 2.58
CA ILE A 314 -27.54 5.99 1.33
C ILE A 314 -26.53 4.91 1.65
N ARG A 315 -26.61 3.79 0.95
CA ARG A 315 -25.70 2.65 1.11
C ARG A 315 -24.96 2.32 -0.18
N VAL A 316 -23.80 1.69 -0.05
CA VAL A 316 -23.01 1.21 -1.18
C VAL A 316 -22.51 -0.20 -0.89
N ARG A 317 -22.45 -1.03 -1.92
CA ARG A 317 -21.82 -2.35 -1.86
C ARG A 317 -20.98 -2.60 -3.10
N LEU A 318 -20.05 -3.52 -2.96
CA LEU A 318 -19.27 -4.05 -4.07
C LEU A 318 -20.04 -5.25 -4.68
N VAL A 319 -20.41 -5.16 -5.94
CA VAL A 319 -21.33 -6.14 -6.58
C VAL A 319 -20.81 -7.58 -6.54
N ASP A 320 -19.49 -7.76 -6.66
CA ASP A 320 -18.86 -9.09 -6.79
C ASP A 320 -18.22 -9.60 -5.48
N SER A 321 -18.31 -8.89 -4.37
CA SER A 321 -17.59 -9.23 -3.13
C SER A 321 -18.41 -10.10 -2.16
N GLY A 322 -19.72 -10.17 -2.31
CA GLY A 322 -20.61 -10.80 -1.32
C GLY A 322 -20.65 -10.10 0.05
N GLN A 323 -20.01 -8.93 0.18
CA GLN A 323 -20.05 -8.13 1.39
C GLN A 323 -21.40 -7.38 1.52
N PRO A 324 -21.90 -7.15 2.74
CA PRO A 324 -23.13 -6.38 2.95
C PRO A 324 -22.97 -4.92 2.52
N ALA A 325 -24.09 -4.26 2.15
CA ALA A 325 -24.07 -2.84 1.83
C ALA A 325 -23.76 -2.00 3.06
N VAL A 326 -22.84 -1.06 2.93
CA VAL A 326 -22.39 -0.18 4.01
C VAL A 326 -22.91 1.24 3.81
N SER A 327 -23.03 2.01 4.89
CA SER A 327 -23.43 3.41 4.80
C SER A 327 -22.35 4.24 4.05
N VAL A 328 -22.80 4.98 3.04
CA VAL A 328 -21.92 5.90 2.28
C VAL A 328 -21.43 7.07 3.13
N LYS A 329 -22.13 7.38 4.23
CA LYS A 329 -21.76 8.47 5.15
C LYS A 329 -20.61 8.11 6.10
N SER A 330 -20.25 6.82 6.18
CA SER A 330 -19.18 6.34 7.04
C SER A 330 -17.89 6.14 6.25
N LEU A 331 -16.85 6.91 6.58
CA LEU A 331 -15.54 6.82 5.95
C LEU A 331 -14.86 5.47 6.24
N SER A 332 -14.92 4.98 7.48
CA SER A 332 -14.34 3.70 7.87
C SER A 332 -14.98 2.52 7.15
N LYS A 333 -16.31 2.51 7.02
CA LYS A 333 -17.03 1.46 6.30
C LYS A 333 -16.81 1.51 4.78
N LEU A 334 -16.68 2.70 4.20
CA LEU A 334 -16.30 2.86 2.80
C LEU A 334 -14.90 2.31 2.51
N LEU A 335 -13.94 2.61 3.38
CA LEU A 335 -12.59 2.07 3.30
C LEU A 335 -12.58 0.56 3.49
N GLY A 336 -13.41 0.06 4.42
CA GLY A 336 -13.60 -1.37 4.70
C GLY A 336 -14.17 -2.19 3.53
N LEU A 337 -14.78 -1.56 2.52
CA LEU A 337 -15.18 -2.25 1.28
C LEU A 337 -13.97 -2.76 0.47
N GLY A 338 -12.80 -2.14 0.63
CA GLY A 338 -11.60 -2.47 -0.12
C GLY A 338 -11.80 -2.41 -1.63
N ALA A 339 -12.69 -1.54 -2.10
CA ALA A 339 -13.11 -1.47 -3.47
C ALA A 339 -11.95 -0.98 -4.35
N ARG A 340 -11.54 -1.84 -5.29
CA ARG A 340 -10.43 -1.58 -6.21
C ARG A 340 -10.93 -1.02 -7.53
N ARG A 341 -10.03 -0.44 -8.26
CA ARG A 341 -10.26 0.00 -9.63
C ARG A 341 -10.88 -1.13 -10.48
N GLY A 342 -11.88 -0.79 -11.28
CA GLY A 342 -12.59 -1.72 -12.15
C GLY A 342 -13.71 -2.50 -11.50
N GLN A 343 -13.82 -2.46 -10.20
CA GLN A 343 -14.94 -3.10 -9.53
C GLN A 343 -16.20 -2.24 -9.59
N VAL A 344 -17.34 -2.90 -9.57
CA VAL A 344 -18.65 -2.24 -9.69
C VAL A 344 -19.20 -1.95 -8.30
N LEU A 345 -19.42 -0.68 -8.01
CA LEU A 345 -20.17 -0.23 -6.84
C LEU A 345 -21.66 -0.14 -7.16
N GLU A 346 -22.49 -0.67 -6.30
CA GLU A 346 -23.94 -0.46 -6.33
C GLU A 346 -24.35 0.47 -5.19
N LEU A 347 -24.76 1.66 -5.57
CA LEU A 347 -25.29 2.67 -4.66
C LEU A 347 -26.80 2.50 -4.54
N VAL A 348 -27.32 2.51 -3.34
CA VAL A 348 -28.74 2.37 -3.02
C VAL A 348 -29.14 3.50 -2.09
N ALA A 349 -30.22 4.23 -2.39
CA ALA A 349 -30.65 5.36 -1.59
C ALA A 349 -32.13 5.28 -1.24
N GLU A 350 -32.46 5.79 -0.05
CA GLU A 350 -33.86 5.93 0.39
C GLU A 350 -34.67 6.72 -0.66
N PRO A 351 -35.94 6.31 -0.97
CA PRO A 351 -36.74 6.98 -1.98
C PRO A 351 -36.89 8.47 -1.82
N SER A 352 -36.83 8.95 -0.57
CA SER A 352 -36.91 10.39 -0.23
C SER A 352 -35.77 11.23 -0.77
N VAL A 353 -34.58 10.64 -0.98
CA VAL A 353 -33.36 11.34 -1.44
C VAL A 353 -32.79 10.77 -2.72
N ALA A 354 -33.30 9.62 -3.20
CA ALA A 354 -32.74 8.86 -4.29
C ALA A 354 -32.64 9.66 -5.60
N GLU A 355 -33.66 10.45 -5.97
CA GLU A 355 -33.70 11.22 -7.21
C GLU A 355 -32.58 12.29 -7.29
N GLN A 356 -32.13 12.80 -6.13
CA GLN A 356 -31.08 13.82 -6.07
C GLN A 356 -29.71 13.20 -5.75
N ALA A 357 -29.67 12.23 -4.82
CA ALA A 357 -28.43 11.66 -4.33
C ALA A 357 -27.76 10.72 -5.33
N LEU A 358 -28.51 9.79 -5.94
CA LEU A 358 -27.92 8.78 -6.82
C LEU A 358 -27.24 9.37 -8.07
N PRO A 359 -27.85 10.32 -8.81
CA PRO A 359 -27.18 10.91 -9.96
C PRO A 359 -25.94 11.73 -9.57
N MET A 360 -25.98 12.41 -8.42
CA MET A 360 -24.83 13.20 -7.94
C MET A 360 -23.67 12.31 -7.54
N LEU A 361 -23.93 11.25 -6.77
CA LEU A 361 -22.88 10.30 -6.33
C LEU A 361 -22.33 9.50 -7.51
N GLN A 362 -23.21 9.10 -8.45
CA GLN A 362 -22.79 8.45 -9.68
C GLN A 362 -21.85 9.34 -10.50
N ALA A 363 -22.23 10.58 -10.74
CA ALA A 363 -21.39 11.54 -11.46
C ALA A 363 -20.06 11.80 -10.76
N ALA A 364 -20.05 11.83 -9.42
CA ALA A 364 -18.82 11.99 -8.66
C ALA A 364 -17.90 10.77 -8.80
N ILE A 365 -18.44 9.54 -8.82
CA ILE A 365 -17.66 8.32 -9.05
C ILE A 365 -17.16 8.26 -10.50
N GLU A 366 -17.99 8.66 -11.47
CA GLU A 366 -17.59 8.75 -12.88
C GLU A 366 -16.45 9.77 -13.09
N GLN A 367 -16.45 10.85 -12.31
CA GLN A 367 -15.40 11.87 -12.31
C GLN A 367 -14.18 11.51 -11.46
N GLY A 368 -14.14 10.29 -10.89
CA GLY A 368 -13.00 9.77 -10.12
C GLY A 368 -12.92 10.26 -8.68
N LEU A 369 -13.99 10.84 -8.11
CA LEU A 369 -14.03 11.29 -6.69
C LEU A 369 -12.84 12.20 -6.31
N GLY A 370 -12.44 13.10 -7.23
CA GLY A 370 -11.30 13.99 -7.06
C GLY A 370 -9.94 13.36 -7.40
N GLU A 371 -9.96 12.22 -8.08
CA GLU A 371 -8.80 11.49 -8.61
C GLU A 371 -9.04 11.04 -10.05
N GLU A 372 -8.01 10.53 -10.70
CA GLU A 372 -8.06 10.11 -12.08
C GLU A 372 -8.90 8.85 -12.35
N VAL A 373 -9.54 8.85 -13.50
CA VAL A 373 -10.28 7.73 -14.07
C VAL A 373 -9.41 7.09 -15.16
N GLU A 374 -8.90 5.89 -14.92
CA GLU A 374 -8.06 5.15 -15.86
C GLU A 374 -8.72 3.86 -16.41
N PRO A 375 -8.33 3.34 -17.58
CA PRO A 375 -8.79 2.02 -18.06
C PRO A 375 -8.12 0.86 -17.30
N LEU A 376 -8.85 -0.26 -17.15
CA LEU A 376 -8.61 -1.41 -16.25
C LEU A 376 -7.35 -2.24 -16.52
N PRO A 377 -6.53 -2.62 -15.51
CA PRO A 377 -5.45 -3.60 -15.65
C PRO A 377 -5.74 -4.98 -15.04
N THR A 378 -5.02 -5.97 -15.52
CA THR A 378 -4.97 -7.34 -15.01
C THR A 378 -3.96 -7.49 -13.87
N ALA A 379 -4.26 -8.36 -12.90
CA ALA A 379 -3.63 -8.48 -11.60
C ALA A 379 -2.17 -8.94 -11.56
N ALA A 380 -1.41 -8.46 -10.55
CA ALA A 380 -0.09 -8.96 -10.14
C ALA A 380 -0.07 -9.31 -8.64
N GLU A 381 0.71 -10.35 -8.29
CA GLU A 381 0.76 -11.01 -6.97
C GLU A 381 1.85 -10.43 -6.03
N PRO A 382 1.76 -10.61 -4.69
CA PRO A 382 2.74 -10.13 -3.71
C PRO A 382 3.80 -11.18 -3.32
N GLU A 383 4.99 -10.72 -2.95
CA GLU A 383 6.15 -11.52 -2.52
C GLU A 383 6.16 -11.86 -1.01
N PRO A 384 6.90 -12.91 -0.58
CA PRO A 384 6.78 -13.51 0.75
C PRO A 384 7.77 -12.95 1.79
N SER A 385 7.33 -12.90 3.04
CA SER A 385 8.12 -12.59 4.24
C SER A 385 8.79 -13.83 4.83
N LEU A 386 9.99 -13.66 5.39
CA LEU A 386 10.83 -14.68 6.06
C LEU A 386 10.39 -14.96 7.50
N PRO A 387 10.75 -16.13 8.10
CA PRO A 387 10.19 -16.58 9.39
C PRO A 387 10.88 -15.98 10.61
N ASP A 388 10.08 -15.74 11.65
CA ASP A 388 10.46 -15.19 12.94
C ASP A 388 11.31 -16.13 13.80
N ALA A 389 12.50 -15.62 14.20
CA ALA A 389 13.16 -16.04 15.42
C ALA A 389 12.82 -15.03 16.52
N ASP A 390 12.66 -15.44 17.76
CA ASP A 390 12.42 -14.53 18.88
C ASP A 390 13.52 -13.45 18.93
N PRO A 391 13.14 -12.15 18.94
CA PRO A 391 14.10 -11.06 18.90
C PRO A 391 14.96 -11.05 20.18
N VAL A 392 16.26 -10.87 20.01
CA VAL A 392 17.23 -10.76 21.11
C VAL A 392 17.77 -9.34 21.13
N ALA A 393 17.86 -8.73 22.33
CA ALA A 393 18.37 -7.38 22.48
C ALA A 393 19.77 -7.22 21.85
N PRO A 394 20.04 -6.12 21.12
CA PRO A 394 21.33 -5.87 20.54
C PRO A 394 22.42 -5.73 21.61
N LEU A 395 23.57 -6.35 21.36
CA LEU A 395 24.70 -6.29 22.30
C LEU A 395 25.37 -4.89 22.29
N PRO A 396 25.93 -4.43 23.41
CA PRO A 396 26.75 -3.23 23.43
C PRO A 396 27.88 -3.28 22.39
N GLY A 397 28.04 -2.22 21.59
CA GLY A 397 29.02 -2.14 20.51
C GLY A 397 28.52 -2.66 19.17
N SER A 398 27.32 -3.26 19.09
CA SER A 398 26.74 -3.72 17.81
C SER A 398 26.40 -2.55 16.90
N LEU A 399 26.63 -2.75 15.60
CA LEU A 399 26.25 -1.85 14.52
C LEU A 399 25.03 -2.43 13.80
N ILE A 400 23.93 -1.73 13.86
CA ILE A 400 22.69 -2.09 13.14
C ILE A 400 22.68 -1.33 11.83
N GLN A 401 22.53 -2.07 10.73
CA GLN A 401 22.35 -1.50 9.40
C GLN A 401 20.86 -1.44 9.08
N ALA A 402 20.37 -0.27 8.74
CA ALA A 402 18.97 0.00 8.45
C ALA A 402 18.84 1.06 7.35
N VAL A 403 17.70 1.70 7.21
CA VAL A 403 17.44 2.66 6.16
C VAL A 403 17.61 4.09 6.70
N GLY A 404 18.46 4.89 6.06
CA GLY A 404 18.59 6.31 6.36
C GLY A 404 17.34 7.08 5.94
N ALA A 405 16.70 7.76 6.90
CA ALA A 405 15.45 8.48 6.67
C ALA A 405 15.64 10.00 6.63
N ALA A 406 16.45 10.55 7.49
CA ALA A 406 16.84 11.96 7.49
C ALA A 406 18.34 12.09 7.81
N PRO A 407 19.10 12.87 7.02
CA PRO A 407 20.57 12.91 7.15
C PRO A 407 21.02 13.64 8.42
N GLY A 408 22.12 13.19 8.97
CA GLY A 408 22.78 13.80 10.13
C GLY A 408 23.30 12.76 11.10
N ILE A 409 24.20 13.21 12.00
CA ILE A 409 24.74 12.39 13.10
C ILE A 409 24.05 12.83 14.38
N ALA A 410 23.45 11.89 15.08
CA ALA A 410 22.86 12.13 16.39
C ALA A 410 23.39 11.14 17.43
N CYS A 411 23.52 11.61 18.65
CA CYS A 411 23.90 10.77 19.78
C CYS A 411 23.13 11.22 21.03
N GLY A 412 22.83 10.27 21.89
CA GLY A 412 22.16 10.51 23.16
C GLY A 412 21.72 9.20 23.82
N PRO A 413 21.22 9.28 25.05
CA PRO A 413 20.55 8.16 25.67
C PRO A 413 19.28 7.79 24.90
N ALA A 414 19.01 6.51 24.77
CA ALA A 414 17.78 6.04 24.17
C ALA A 414 16.57 6.35 25.06
N LEU A 415 15.54 6.93 24.52
CA LEU A 415 14.20 6.88 25.09
C LEU A 415 13.42 5.84 24.32
N VAL A 416 13.31 4.64 24.87
CA VAL A 416 12.58 3.55 24.24
C VAL A 416 11.11 3.65 24.64
N CYS A 417 10.30 4.05 23.69
CA CYS A 417 8.85 4.12 23.84
C CYS A 417 8.24 2.81 23.31
N VAL A 418 8.17 1.81 24.18
CA VAL A 418 7.36 0.61 23.92
C VAL A 418 5.94 0.92 24.37
N GLU A 419 5.00 0.69 23.48
CA GLU A 419 3.58 0.83 23.79
C GLU A 419 3.20 -0.09 24.96
N LYS A 420 3.06 0.47 26.15
CA LYS A 420 2.50 -0.25 27.28
C LYS A 420 1.00 -0.36 27.08
N ALA A 421 0.48 -1.58 27.13
CA ALA A 421 -0.95 -1.79 27.16
C ALA A 421 -1.53 -0.99 28.34
N ILE A 422 -2.43 -0.05 28.04
CA ILE A 422 -3.14 0.71 29.05
C ILE A 422 -4.18 -0.24 29.64
N ASP A 423 -4.09 -0.49 30.94
CA ASP A 423 -5.03 -1.33 31.65
C ASP A 423 -6.33 -0.54 31.90
N TYR A 424 -7.45 -1.05 31.46
CA TYR A 424 -8.76 -0.42 31.64
C TYR A 424 -9.84 -1.42 31.99
N PRO A 425 -10.87 -1.00 32.77
CA PRO A 425 -11.95 -1.89 33.15
C PRO A 425 -12.78 -2.28 31.93
N LEU A 426 -13.12 -3.57 31.82
CA LEU A 426 -13.96 -4.07 30.72
C LEU A 426 -15.43 -3.69 30.90
N ARG A 427 -15.91 -3.50 32.15
CA ARG A 427 -17.28 -3.15 32.46
C ARG A 427 -17.39 -1.75 33.04
N GLY A 428 -18.39 -1.00 32.59
CA GLY A 428 -18.69 0.36 33.07
C GLY A 428 -19.63 0.38 34.25
N GLU A 429 -19.73 1.52 34.93
CA GLU A 429 -20.65 1.72 36.07
C GLU A 429 -22.10 1.86 35.59
N SER A 430 -22.35 2.67 34.61
CA SER A 430 -23.66 2.78 33.96
C SER A 430 -23.53 3.26 32.50
N PRO A 431 -24.40 2.79 31.56
CA PRO A 431 -24.33 3.21 30.17
C PRO A 431 -24.40 4.72 29.96
N ALA A 432 -25.13 5.44 30.80
CA ALA A 432 -25.25 6.89 30.69
C ALA A 432 -23.96 7.63 31.08
N GLN A 433 -23.28 7.18 32.13
CA GLN A 433 -22.01 7.77 32.57
C GLN A 433 -20.90 7.44 31.58
N GLU A 434 -20.85 6.21 31.09
CA GLU A 434 -19.82 5.80 30.12
C GLU A 434 -19.97 6.52 28.78
N ARG A 435 -21.25 6.81 28.34
CA ARG A 435 -21.49 7.69 27.19
C ARG A 435 -20.95 9.10 27.40
N LEU A 436 -21.15 9.65 28.59
CA LEU A 436 -20.65 11.00 28.90
C LEU A 436 -19.12 11.03 28.85
N LYS A 437 -18.46 10.05 29.51
CA LYS A 437 -16.98 9.91 29.47
C LYS A 437 -16.44 9.81 28.06
N LEU A 438 -17.04 8.94 27.22
CA LEU A 438 -16.62 8.78 25.84
C LEU A 438 -16.77 10.07 25.04
N ARG A 439 -17.91 10.76 25.18
CA ARG A 439 -18.16 12.01 24.46
C ARG A 439 -17.21 13.12 24.88
N GLU A 440 -16.92 13.24 26.16
CA GLU A 440 -15.94 14.21 26.68
C GLU A 440 -14.53 13.91 26.14
N ALA A 441 -14.14 12.63 26.12
CA ALA A 441 -12.85 12.21 25.60
C ALA A 441 -12.73 12.46 24.07
N LEU A 442 -13.77 12.14 23.29
CA LEU A 442 -13.79 12.41 21.85
C LEU A 442 -13.69 13.92 21.55
N THR A 443 -14.40 14.75 22.34
CA THR A 443 -14.33 16.21 22.19
C THR A 443 -12.93 16.72 22.51
N ALA A 444 -12.32 16.27 23.60
CA ALA A 444 -10.98 16.70 24.01
C ALA A 444 -9.91 16.31 22.96
N VAL A 445 -10.00 15.11 22.37
CA VAL A 445 -9.09 14.66 21.30
C VAL A 445 -9.35 15.46 20.02
N HIS A 446 -10.58 15.79 19.69
CA HIS A 446 -10.91 16.65 18.55
C HIS A 446 -10.29 18.03 18.68
N ASP A 447 -10.43 18.68 19.85
CA ASP A 447 -9.83 19.99 20.15
C ASP A 447 -8.29 19.96 20.10
N GLU A 448 -7.68 18.84 20.56
CA GLU A 448 -6.24 18.62 20.46
C GLU A 448 -5.80 18.54 18.99
N LEU A 449 -6.51 17.77 18.16
CA LEU A 449 -6.23 17.66 16.73
C LEU A 449 -6.39 19.00 16.00
N ASP A 450 -7.39 19.80 16.36
CA ASP A 450 -7.59 21.16 15.84
C ASP A 450 -6.38 22.05 16.12
N ALA A 451 -5.86 22.01 17.35
CA ALA A 451 -4.68 22.76 17.73
C ALA A 451 -3.42 22.31 16.94
N LEU A 452 -3.32 21.01 16.63
CA LEU A 452 -2.24 20.46 15.82
C LEU A 452 -2.32 20.89 14.34
N VAL A 453 -3.51 20.89 13.75
CA VAL A 453 -3.76 21.38 12.37
C VAL A 453 -3.28 22.84 12.24
N GLN A 454 -3.59 23.68 13.23
CA GLN A 454 -3.24 25.11 13.19
C GLN A 454 -1.73 25.39 13.35
N ARG A 455 -0.98 24.48 13.96
CA ARG A 455 0.47 24.66 14.24
C ARG A 455 1.38 23.97 13.23
N SER A 456 0.82 23.03 12.44
CA SER A 456 1.58 22.20 11.52
C SER A 456 1.66 22.82 10.13
N ASP A 457 2.70 22.46 9.38
CA ASP A 457 2.79 22.75 7.95
C ASP A 457 1.65 22.05 7.21
N LYS A 458 1.30 22.56 6.01
CA LYS A 458 0.14 22.10 5.23
C LYS A 458 0.08 20.59 5.04
N ALA A 459 1.21 19.94 4.75
CA ALA A 459 1.26 18.49 4.51
C ALA A 459 0.95 17.68 5.78
N ILE A 460 1.46 18.10 6.93
CA ILE A 460 1.21 17.48 8.24
C ILE A 460 -0.23 17.81 8.69
N GLY A 461 -0.69 19.02 8.43
CA GLY A 461 -2.05 19.45 8.75
C GLY A 461 -3.13 18.61 8.05
N GLU A 462 -2.90 18.20 6.78
CA GLU A 462 -3.82 17.32 6.04
C GLU A 462 -3.97 15.92 6.69
N ILE A 463 -2.94 15.40 7.33
CA ILE A 463 -3.00 14.14 8.09
C ILE A 463 -3.93 14.29 9.30
N PHE A 464 -3.76 15.35 10.08
CA PHE A 464 -4.61 15.61 11.25
C PHE A 464 -6.06 15.87 10.90
N ILE A 465 -6.33 16.54 9.78
CA ILE A 465 -7.70 16.69 9.24
C ILE A 465 -8.31 15.32 8.95
N THR A 466 -7.54 14.40 8.38
CA THR A 466 -8.01 13.03 8.14
C THR A 466 -8.32 12.30 9.46
N HIS A 467 -7.47 12.46 10.48
CA HIS A 467 -7.70 11.91 11.83
C HIS A 467 -8.97 12.47 12.47
N GLN A 468 -9.25 13.77 12.33
CA GLN A 468 -10.50 14.38 12.82
C GLN A 468 -11.73 13.77 12.13
N GLU A 469 -11.66 13.53 10.82
CA GLU A 469 -12.77 12.91 10.10
C GLU A 469 -12.99 11.46 10.49
N MET A 470 -11.93 10.69 10.76
CA MET A 470 -12.04 9.34 11.32
C MET A 470 -12.63 9.36 12.72
N LEU A 471 -12.19 10.29 13.59
CA LEU A 471 -12.73 10.46 14.94
C LEU A 471 -14.23 10.82 14.93
N ALA A 472 -14.65 11.61 13.95
CA ALA A 472 -16.03 12.05 13.76
C ALA A 472 -16.88 11.05 12.95
N ASP A 473 -16.39 9.83 12.70
CA ASP A 473 -17.13 8.81 11.93
C ASP A 473 -18.36 8.32 12.74
N PRO A 474 -19.58 8.54 12.22
CA PRO A 474 -20.79 8.13 12.92
C PRO A 474 -20.86 6.62 13.17
N ALA A 475 -20.25 5.79 12.31
CA ALA A 475 -20.30 4.35 12.47
C ALA A 475 -19.48 3.87 13.67
N LEU A 476 -18.30 4.47 13.91
CA LEU A 476 -17.50 4.15 15.08
C LEU A 476 -18.22 4.58 16.37
N ALA A 477 -18.89 5.73 16.35
CA ALA A 477 -19.67 6.23 17.48
C ALA A 477 -20.88 5.33 17.76
N ASP A 478 -21.65 4.95 16.74
CA ASP A 478 -22.83 4.09 16.86
C ASP A 478 -22.47 2.69 17.38
N ASP A 479 -21.38 2.09 16.85
CA ASP A 479 -20.91 0.78 17.27
C ASP A 479 -20.40 0.84 18.73
N ALA A 480 -19.77 1.93 19.15
CA ALA A 480 -19.37 2.15 20.55
C ALA A 480 -20.59 2.31 21.46
N GLU A 481 -21.60 3.06 21.02
CA GLU A 481 -22.87 3.23 21.81
C GLU A 481 -23.62 1.91 22.01
N GLN A 482 -23.62 1.01 21.02
CA GLN A 482 -24.21 -0.32 21.17
C GLN A 482 -23.48 -1.14 22.25
N ARG A 483 -22.17 -1.10 22.30
CA ARG A 483 -21.36 -1.80 23.32
C ARG A 483 -21.53 -1.19 24.71
N LEU A 484 -21.61 0.13 24.80
CA LEU A 484 -21.94 0.82 26.04
C LEU A 484 -23.32 0.40 26.60
N ALA A 485 -24.32 0.22 25.72
CA ALA A 485 -25.62 -0.30 26.10
C ALA A 485 -25.58 -1.74 26.65
N GLN A 486 -24.58 -2.54 26.26
CA GLN A 486 -24.33 -3.90 26.77
C GLN A 486 -23.53 -3.91 28.09
N GLY A 487 -23.21 -2.72 28.63
CA GLY A 487 -22.54 -2.56 29.91
C GLY A 487 -21.00 -2.62 29.83
N GLU A 488 -20.42 -2.46 28.67
CA GLU A 488 -18.97 -2.24 28.54
C GLU A 488 -18.59 -0.84 29.05
N SER A 489 -17.35 -0.67 29.51
CA SER A 489 -16.82 0.66 29.83
C SER A 489 -16.56 1.48 28.53
N ALA A 490 -16.45 2.78 28.65
CA ALA A 490 -16.13 3.66 27.53
C ALA A 490 -14.81 3.26 26.84
N ALA A 491 -13.80 2.90 27.63
CA ALA A 491 -12.50 2.45 27.14
C ALA A 491 -12.59 1.11 26.39
N ALA A 492 -13.28 0.12 26.96
CA ALA A 492 -13.45 -1.19 26.35
C ALA A 492 -14.26 -1.12 25.05
N ALA A 493 -15.38 -0.40 25.06
CA ALA A 493 -16.25 -0.22 23.90
C ALA A 493 -15.49 0.46 22.75
N TRP A 494 -14.80 1.55 23.03
CA TRP A 494 -14.03 2.30 22.02
C TRP A 494 -12.91 1.47 21.43
N MET A 495 -12.04 0.85 22.26
CA MET A 495 -10.94 0.05 21.77
C MET A 495 -11.38 -1.17 20.98
N SER A 496 -12.46 -1.82 21.38
CA SER A 496 -13.04 -2.95 20.63
C SER A 496 -13.50 -2.52 19.23
N VAL A 497 -14.11 -1.35 19.09
CA VAL A 497 -14.56 -0.81 17.81
C VAL A 497 -13.38 -0.43 16.93
N ILE A 498 -12.42 0.27 17.49
CA ILE A 498 -11.20 0.68 16.77
C ILE A 498 -10.42 -0.53 16.28
N GLU A 499 -10.19 -1.52 17.13
CA GLU A 499 -9.42 -2.71 16.76
C GLU A 499 -10.16 -3.56 15.71
N ALA A 500 -11.49 -3.63 15.78
CA ALA A 500 -12.30 -4.29 14.75
C ALA A 500 -12.15 -3.56 13.39
N ALA A 501 -12.22 -2.23 13.39
CA ALA A 501 -12.02 -1.41 12.20
C ALA A 501 -10.60 -1.52 11.64
N ALA A 502 -9.57 -1.51 12.50
CA ALA A 502 -8.17 -1.66 12.11
C ALA A 502 -7.88 -3.03 11.47
N ARG A 503 -8.36 -4.12 12.08
CA ARG A 503 -8.23 -5.47 11.52
C ARG A 503 -8.94 -5.63 10.18
N GLN A 504 -10.08 -4.96 10.01
CA GLN A 504 -10.77 -4.95 8.73
C GLN A 504 -9.94 -4.26 7.65
N GLN A 505 -9.20 -3.20 7.98
CA GLN A 505 -8.28 -2.52 7.07
C GLN A 505 -7.06 -3.39 6.73
N GLU A 506 -6.45 -4.05 7.72
CA GLU A 506 -5.32 -4.96 7.54
C GLU A 506 -5.64 -6.19 6.68
N ALA A 507 -6.89 -6.67 6.75
CA ALA A 507 -7.35 -7.77 5.92
C ALA A 507 -7.48 -7.41 4.43
N LEU A 508 -7.39 -6.12 4.09
CA LEU A 508 -7.34 -5.64 2.72
C LEU A 508 -5.89 -5.79 2.22
N HIS A 509 -5.67 -6.59 1.18
CA HIS A 509 -4.36 -6.89 0.61
C HIS A 509 -3.74 -5.69 -0.17
N ASP A 510 -3.91 -4.49 0.35
CA ASP A 510 -3.42 -3.23 -0.22
C ASP A 510 -2.57 -2.50 0.81
N ALA A 511 -1.30 -2.29 0.49
CA ALA A 511 -0.32 -1.70 1.40
C ALA A 511 -0.74 -0.28 1.88
N LEU A 512 -1.34 0.51 1.02
CA LEU A 512 -1.79 1.87 1.33
C LEU A 512 -3.01 1.87 2.29
N LEU A 513 -3.89 0.87 2.16
CA LEU A 513 -5.04 0.70 3.04
C LEU A 513 -4.62 0.06 4.38
N ALA A 514 -3.60 -0.79 4.37
CA ALA A 514 -3.02 -1.36 5.59
C ALA A 514 -2.35 -0.29 6.48
N GLU A 515 -1.71 0.72 5.88
CA GLU A 515 -1.17 1.87 6.62
C GLU A 515 -2.25 2.61 7.43
N ARG A 516 -3.50 2.62 6.97
CA ARG A 516 -4.62 3.26 7.67
C ARG A 516 -5.07 2.54 8.95
N ALA A 517 -4.75 1.28 9.10
CA ALA A 517 -4.95 0.56 10.35
C ALA A 517 -4.12 1.18 11.50
N ALA A 518 -2.92 1.64 11.20
CA ALA A 518 -2.07 2.37 12.15
C ALA A 518 -2.70 3.71 12.56
N ASP A 519 -3.25 4.48 11.61
CA ASP A 519 -3.95 5.74 11.89
C ASP A 519 -5.17 5.53 12.82
N LEU A 520 -5.97 4.49 12.56
CA LEU A 520 -7.12 4.14 13.42
C LEU A 520 -6.65 3.78 14.84
N ARG A 521 -5.60 2.99 14.98
CA ARG A 521 -5.05 2.65 16.30
C ARG A 521 -4.48 3.86 17.01
N ASP A 522 -3.86 4.80 16.30
CA ASP A 522 -3.38 6.06 16.88
C ASP A 522 -4.52 6.87 17.47
N ILE A 523 -5.60 7.06 16.73
CA ILE A 523 -6.83 7.74 17.22
C ILE A 523 -7.42 6.97 18.40
N GLY A 524 -7.48 5.64 18.32
CA GLY A 524 -7.96 4.77 19.40
C GLY A 524 -7.21 4.98 20.70
N ARG A 525 -5.89 5.01 20.63
CA ARG A 525 -4.99 5.22 21.78
C ARG A 525 -5.14 6.60 22.40
N ARG A 526 -5.27 7.65 21.58
CA ARG A 526 -5.50 9.02 22.08
C ARG A 526 -6.77 9.10 22.94
N VAL A 527 -7.85 8.56 22.42
CA VAL A 527 -9.13 8.54 23.18
C VAL A 527 -9.00 7.67 24.43
N LEU A 528 -8.31 6.52 24.35
CA LEU A 528 -8.06 5.66 25.50
C LEU A 528 -7.21 6.34 26.56
N ALA A 529 -6.14 7.04 26.20
CA ALA A 529 -5.30 7.79 27.12
C ALA A 529 -6.11 8.87 27.84
N GLN A 530 -6.97 9.57 27.10
CA GLN A 530 -7.87 10.58 27.67
C GLN A 530 -8.89 9.96 28.65
N LEU A 531 -9.48 8.80 28.27
CA LEU A 531 -10.44 8.08 29.14
C LEU A 531 -9.82 7.55 30.42
N CYS A 532 -8.58 7.09 30.36
CA CYS A 532 -7.86 6.52 31.49
C CYS A 532 -7.04 7.55 32.29
N GLY A 533 -6.99 8.80 31.85
CA GLY A 533 -6.21 9.86 32.50
C GLY A 533 -4.69 9.54 32.49
N VAL A 534 -4.23 8.79 31.49
CA VAL A 534 -2.82 8.45 31.36
C VAL A 534 -2.10 9.68 30.85
N GLN A 535 -1.21 10.22 31.68
CA GLN A 535 -0.26 11.25 31.23
C GLN A 535 0.88 10.56 30.52
N ASP A 536 1.31 11.12 29.39
CA ASP A 536 2.48 10.66 28.65
C ASP A 536 3.71 10.58 29.56
N GLN A 537 4.63 9.66 29.27
CA GLN A 537 5.90 9.58 29.99
C GLN A 537 6.57 10.94 29.95
N ALA A 538 7.01 11.42 31.13
CA ALA A 538 7.73 12.68 31.19
C ALA A 538 8.99 12.56 30.31
N GLU A 539 9.09 13.46 29.33
CA GLU A 539 10.29 13.53 28.48
C GLU A 539 11.52 13.80 29.35
N PRO A 540 12.66 13.12 29.09
CA PRO A 540 13.91 13.39 29.80
C PRO A 540 14.28 14.87 29.70
N GLU A 541 14.83 15.43 30.76
CA GLU A 541 15.33 16.82 30.73
C GLU A 541 16.56 17.00 29.82
N GLN A 542 17.31 15.92 29.58
CA GLN A 542 18.48 15.89 28.71
C GLN A 542 18.08 15.51 27.25
N PRO A 543 18.83 15.98 26.25
CA PRO A 543 18.64 15.55 24.87
C PRO A 543 18.76 14.03 24.71
N TYR A 544 17.88 13.43 23.96
CA TYR A 544 17.74 11.97 23.81
C TYR A 544 17.53 11.52 22.36
N VAL A 545 17.76 10.24 22.09
CA VAL A 545 17.39 9.55 20.85
C VAL A 545 16.08 8.81 21.10
N LEU A 546 15.06 9.15 20.33
CA LEU A 546 13.77 8.50 20.40
C LEU A 546 13.81 7.14 19.68
N VAL A 547 13.39 6.07 20.36
CA VAL A 547 13.30 4.71 19.82
C VAL A 547 11.85 4.23 19.92
N MET A 548 11.21 3.92 18.78
CA MET A 548 9.82 3.48 18.71
C MET A 548 9.62 2.36 17.69
N ALA A 549 8.50 1.68 17.76
CA ALA A 549 8.12 0.70 16.75
C ALA A 549 7.92 1.39 15.38
N GLU A 550 7.05 2.37 15.34
CA GLU A 550 6.84 3.34 14.26
C GLU A 550 6.52 4.70 14.89
N VAL A 551 6.88 5.78 14.23
CA VAL A 551 6.53 7.13 14.69
C VAL A 551 5.27 7.55 13.94
N GLY A 552 4.17 7.66 14.67
CA GLY A 552 2.93 8.18 14.13
C GLY A 552 2.97 9.70 13.93
N PRO A 553 2.09 10.26 13.10
CA PRO A 553 1.99 11.71 12.91
C PRO A 553 1.79 12.47 14.23
N SER A 554 1.08 11.82 15.15
CA SER A 554 0.78 12.33 16.50
C SER A 554 1.99 12.48 17.37
N ASP A 555 2.88 11.51 17.33
CA ASP A 555 4.11 11.54 18.12
C ASP A 555 5.02 12.69 17.67
N VAL A 556 5.10 12.84 16.37
CA VAL A 556 5.95 13.86 15.75
C VAL A 556 5.51 15.29 16.06
N ALA A 557 4.21 15.56 16.10
CA ALA A 557 3.69 16.88 16.40
C ALA A 557 4.00 17.33 17.84
N ARG A 558 4.36 16.38 18.70
CA ARG A 558 4.76 16.63 20.10
C ARG A 558 6.27 16.71 20.28
N LEU A 559 7.06 16.27 19.28
CA LEU A 559 8.51 16.28 19.41
C LEU A 559 9.05 17.71 19.48
N ASP A 560 9.84 17.98 20.51
CA ASP A 560 10.65 19.20 20.59
C ASP A 560 11.99 18.96 19.88
N PRO A 561 12.23 19.57 18.70
CA PRO A 561 13.48 19.39 17.97
C PRO A 561 14.73 19.81 18.77
N ALA A 562 14.55 20.61 19.83
CA ALA A 562 15.66 20.99 20.71
C ALA A 562 16.06 19.86 21.67
N ARG A 563 15.19 18.90 21.91
CA ARG A 563 15.39 17.79 22.86
C ARG A 563 15.61 16.46 22.17
N VAL A 564 14.90 16.19 21.08
CA VAL A 564 15.06 14.96 20.27
C VAL A 564 16.25 15.12 19.34
N THR A 565 17.36 14.50 19.68
CA THR A 565 18.59 14.56 18.87
C THR A 565 18.54 13.66 17.66
N GLY A 566 17.75 12.56 17.72
CA GLY A 566 17.59 11.60 16.62
C GLY A 566 16.41 10.69 16.82
N ILE A 567 15.96 10.04 15.74
CA ILE A 567 14.83 9.10 15.71
C ILE A 567 15.30 7.78 15.14
N VAL A 568 14.95 6.67 15.83
CA VAL A 568 15.16 5.30 15.33
C VAL A 568 13.83 4.57 15.39
N THR A 569 13.39 3.98 14.27
CA THR A 569 12.19 3.14 14.27
C THR A 569 12.52 1.69 13.95
N ALA A 570 11.79 0.77 14.61
CA ALA A 570 11.94 -0.66 14.36
C ALA A 570 11.46 -1.05 12.96
N TYR A 571 10.37 -0.44 12.52
CA TYR A 571 9.71 -0.69 11.23
C TYR A 571 9.68 0.58 10.37
N GLY A 572 9.23 0.41 9.12
CA GLY A 572 9.09 1.52 8.16
C GLY A 572 10.21 1.59 7.13
N GLY A 573 9.98 2.32 6.05
CA GLY A 573 10.90 2.55 4.93
C GLY A 573 11.20 4.03 4.72
N ALA A 574 12.04 4.37 3.75
CA ALA A 574 12.44 5.74 3.43
C ALA A 574 11.26 6.67 3.03
N THR A 575 10.15 6.09 2.61
CA THR A 575 8.90 6.78 2.23
C THR A 575 7.85 6.80 3.33
N ALA A 576 8.09 6.11 4.46
CA ALA A 576 7.17 6.09 5.59
C ALA A 576 6.91 7.51 6.14
N HIS A 577 5.74 7.72 6.75
CA HIS A 577 5.35 8.99 7.36
C HIS A 577 6.41 9.51 8.33
N SER A 578 6.99 8.62 9.15
CA SER A 578 8.08 8.93 10.08
C SER A 578 9.32 9.53 9.39
N ALA A 579 9.67 9.03 8.21
CA ALA A 579 10.80 9.52 7.43
C ALA A 579 10.53 10.93 6.84
N ILE A 580 9.33 11.14 6.33
CA ILE A 580 8.89 12.43 5.77
C ILE A 580 8.93 13.51 6.85
N VAL A 581 8.42 13.19 8.00
CA VAL A 581 8.33 14.14 9.11
C VAL A 581 9.69 14.42 9.75
N ALA A 582 10.53 13.40 9.96
CA ALA A 582 11.89 13.61 10.47
C ALA A 582 12.68 14.56 9.56
N ARG A 583 12.53 14.41 8.22
CA ARG A 583 13.13 15.34 7.24
C ARG A 583 12.58 16.76 7.34
N ALA A 584 11.27 16.90 7.53
CA ALA A 584 10.62 18.21 7.66
C ALA A 584 11.07 18.94 8.93
N LEU A 585 11.28 18.22 10.03
CA LEU A 585 11.78 18.77 11.30
C LEU A 585 13.31 18.91 11.34
N GLY A 586 14.04 18.36 10.36
CA GLY A 586 15.50 18.37 10.34
C GLY A 586 16.15 17.52 11.42
N ILE A 587 15.43 16.50 11.94
CA ILE A 587 15.94 15.57 12.96
C ILE A 587 16.55 14.36 12.25
N PRO A 588 17.83 13.99 12.51
CA PRO A 588 18.44 12.80 11.97
C PRO A 588 17.63 11.55 12.29
N ALA A 589 17.36 10.70 11.28
CA ALA A 589 16.50 9.54 11.49
C ALA A 589 16.97 8.30 10.71
N VAL A 590 16.78 7.14 11.35
CA VAL A 590 17.01 5.82 10.80
C VAL A 590 15.73 4.99 11.00
N VAL A 591 15.23 4.35 9.95
CA VAL A 591 13.99 3.55 9.98
C VAL A 591 14.27 2.10 9.59
N GLY A 592 13.42 1.18 10.05
CA GLY A 592 13.59 -0.24 9.76
C GLY A 592 14.79 -0.88 10.46
N ALA A 593 15.09 -0.46 11.69
CA ALA A 593 16.22 -0.98 12.47
C ALA A 593 15.99 -2.40 13.04
N GLY A 594 14.81 -2.99 12.83
CA GLY A 594 14.42 -4.29 13.35
C GLY A 594 13.76 -4.22 14.74
N PRO A 595 12.92 -5.21 15.10
CA PRO A 595 12.21 -5.23 16.38
C PRO A 595 13.15 -5.32 17.59
N GLU A 596 14.38 -5.78 17.40
CA GLU A 596 15.40 -5.94 18.46
C GLU A 596 15.76 -4.59 19.10
N ILE A 597 15.64 -3.47 18.39
CA ILE A 597 15.95 -2.13 18.90
C ILE A 597 15.02 -1.72 20.06
N LEU A 598 13.79 -2.26 20.07
CA LEU A 598 12.78 -2.01 21.11
C LEU A 598 13.07 -2.72 22.43
N LEU A 599 14.01 -3.67 22.41
CA LEU A 599 14.43 -4.42 23.60
C LEU A 599 15.59 -3.74 24.34
N LEU A 600 16.05 -2.60 23.86
CA LEU A 600 17.07 -1.82 24.56
C LEU A 600 16.50 -1.23 25.85
N ASP A 601 17.36 -1.18 26.87
CA ASP A 601 17.04 -0.41 28.07
C ASP A 601 17.03 1.08 27.75
N SER A 602 16.04 1.81 28.28
CA SER A 602 16.06 3.27 28.28
C SER A 602 17.36 3.75 28.94
N ASP A 603 17.89 4.88 28.47
CA ASP A 603 19.21 5.42 28.81
C ASP A 603 20.40 4.70 28.13
N THR A 604 20.22 3.65 27.33
CA THR A 604 21.31 3.06 26.54
C THR A 604 21.86 4.12 25.57
N PRO A 605 23.16 4.43 25.58
CA PRO A 605 23.73 5.38 24.64
C PRO A 605 23.61 4.88 23.19
N LEU A 606 23.09 5.71 22.32
CA LEU A 606 22.99 5.44 20.88
C LEU A 606 23.76 6.48 20.08
N LEU A 607 24.39 6.02 19.02
CA LEU A 607 24.95 6.86 17.97
C LEU A 607 24.27 6.46 16.66
N LEU A 608 23.61 7.40 16.01
CA LEU A 608 22.96 7.16 14.73
C LEU A 608 23.57 8.04 13.63
N ASP A 609 23.71 7.47 12.44
CA ASP A 609 24.04 8.15 11.20
C ASP A 609 22.88 8.00 10.24
N GLY A 610 22.04 9.04 10.15
CA GLY A 610 20.85 9.05 9.30
C GLY A 610 21.17 9.12 7.79
N GLN A 611 22.41 9.44 7.40
CA GLN A 611 22.84 9.42 6.01
C GLN A 611 23.24 8.01 5.57
N ARG A 612 23.95 7.28 6.46
CA ARG A 612 24.40 5.90 6.20
C ARG A 612 23.37 4.85 6.61
N GLY A 613 22.30 5.25 7.31
CA GLY A 613 21.30 4.32 7.84
C GLY A 613 21.88 3.40 8.92
N GLN A 614 22.76 3.90 9.78
CA GLN A 614 23.47 3.12 10.78
C GLN A 614 23.09 3.54 12.19
N VAL A 615 22.90 2.55 13.07
CA VAL A 615 22.71 2.76 14.50
C VAL A 615 23.73 1.93 15.26
N GLN A 616 24.57 2.57 16.07
CA GLN A 616 25.52 1.89 16.95
C GLN A 616 25.02 1.94 18.39
N VAL A 617 24.87 0.75 18.98
CA VAL A 617 24.38 0.57 20.35
C VAL A 617 25.56 0.65 21.33
N ALA A 618 25.44 1.47 22.36
CA ALA A 618 26.46 1.66 23.40
C ALA A 618 27.88 1.83 22.78
N PRO A 619 28.09 2.89 21.94
CA PRO A 619 29.39 3.13 21.29
C PRO A 619 30.48 3.33 22.34
N SER A 620 31.70 2.89 22.03
CA SER A 620 32.86 3.19 22.89
C SER A 620 33.12 4.70 22.95
N ALA A 621 33.76 5.14 24.03
CA ALA A 621 34.07 6.56 24.21
C ALA A 621 34.84 7.16 23.04
N ASP A 622 35.79 6.41 22.45
CA ASP A 622 36.58 6.84 21.31
C ASP A 622 35.72 6.99 20.00
N VAL A 623 34.71 6.14 19.83
CA VAL A 623 33.77 6.24 18.68
C VAL A 623 32.86 7.44 18.85
N LEU A 624 32.35 7.64 20.07
CA LEU A 624 31.47 8.75 20.38
C LEU A 624 32.22 10.10 20.26
N GLU A 625 33.44 10.19 20.76
CA GLU A 625 34.27 11.40 20.67
C GLU A 625 34.55 11.73 19.19
N ARG A 626 34.89 10.74 18.38
CA ARG A 626 35.09 10.94 16.93
C ARG A 626 33.84 11.42 16.23
N ALA A 627 32.70 10.79 16.49
CA ALA A 627 31.43 11.17 15.88
C ALA A 627 30.97 12.58 16.29
N LEU A 628 31.17 12.95 17.57
CA LEU A 628 30.89 14.31 18.07
C LEU A 628 31.80 15.34 17.42
N ALA A 629 33.10 15.05 17.32
CA ALA A 629 34.05 15.91 16.63
C ALA A 629 33.73 16.08 15.14
N GLU A 630 33.33 14.99 14.46
CA GLU A 630 32.88 15.04 13.08
C GLU A 630 31.61 15.90 12.92
N ARG A 631 30.63 15.73 13.81
CA ARG A 631 29.41 16.56 13.84
C ARG A 631 29.75 18.03 14.03
N GLU A 632 30.55 18.35 15.04
CA GLU A 632 30.95 19.74 15.32
C GLU A 632 31.72 20.37 14.13
N LEU A 633 32.60 19.60 13.51
CA LEU A 633 33.31 20.04 12.33
C LEU A 633 32.36 20.29 11.16
N ARG A 634 31.39 19.42 10.98
CA ARG A 634 30.34 19.55 9.95
C ARG A 634 29.48 20.80 10.23
N GLU A 635 29.01 20.98 11.46
CA GLU A 635 28.24 22.18 11.86
C GLU A 635 29.01 23.48 11.60
N ARG A 636 30.29 23.54 11.99
CA ARG A 636 31.15 24.68 11.70
C ARG A 636 31.32 24.92 10.20
N ARG A 637 31.47 23.86 9.40
CA ARG A 637 31.54 23.97 7.94
C ARG A 637 30.25 24.51 7.36
N LEU A 638 29.10 24.01 7.80
CA LEU A 638 27.79 24.48 7.35
C LEU A 638 27.55 25.95 7.73
N GLN A 639 27.92 26.37 8.96
CA GLN A 639 27.82 27.76 9.38
C GLN A 639 28.72 28.66 8.53
N ALA A 640 29.96 28.25 8.25
CA ALA A 640 30.86 28.99 7.38
C ALA A 640 30.36 29.03 5.93
N ALA A 641 29.81 27.92 5.43
CA ALA A 641 29.17 27.87 4.11
C ALA A 641 27.99 28.83 4.02
N TRP A 642 27.13 28.85 5.04
CA TRP A 642 25.98 29.76 5.12
C TRP A 642 26.40 31.24 5.15
N ALA A 643 27.42 31.59 5.93
CA ALA A 643 27.93 32.97 5.99
C ALA A 643 28.42 33.47 4.61
N ASN A 644 28.96 32.57 3.79
CA ASN A 644 29.51 32.88 2.47
C ASN A 644 28.62 32.43 1.31
N ARG A 645 27.32 32.18 1.51
CA ARG A 645 26.41 31.59 0.51
C ARG A 645 26.19 32.47 -0.73
N HIS A 646 26.40 33.78 -0.61
CA HIS A 646 26.26 34.72 -1.72
C HIS A 646 27.55 34.86 -2.56
N GLU A 647 28.68 34.37 -2.05
CA GLU A 647 29.92 34.37 -2.80
C GLU A 647 29.85 33.39 -3.98
N PRO A 648 30.40 33.73 -5.16
CA PRO A 648 30.39 32.82 -6.31
C PRO A 648 31.13 31.52 -6.04
N ALA A 649 30.71 30.44 -6.68
CA ALA A 649 31.34 29.15 -6.59
C ALA A 649 32.51 29.06 -7.59
N VAL A 650 33.70 29.45 -7.15
CA VAL A 650 34.93 29.43 -7.94
C VAL A 650 35.96 28.56 -7.23
N THR A 651 36.56 27.61 -7.94
CA THR A 651 37.62 26.73 -7.41
C THR A 651 38.89 27.53 -7.06
N ARG A 652 39.79 26.92 -6.29
CA ARG A 652 41.05 27.59 -5.86
C ARG A 652 41.97 28.02 -7.02
N ASP A 653 41.90 27.29 -8.13
CA ASP A 653 42.63 27.57 -9.37
C ASP A 653 41.83 28.42 -10.38
N GLY A 654 40.67 28.96 -9.97
CA GLY A 654 39.94 29.98 -10.69
C GLY A 654 38.87 29.48 -11.68
N HIS A 655 38.50 28.20 -11.66
CA HIS A 655 37.40 27.68 -12.48
C HIS A 655 36.06 27.99 -11.81
N ALA A 656 35.16 28.66 -12.54
CA ALA A 656 33.84 29.04 -12.05
C ALA A 656 32.78 27.99 -12.43
N VAL A 657 31.91 27.66 -11.49
CA VAL A 657 30.77 26.79 -11.70
C VAL A 657 29.52 27.44 -11.12
N GLU A 658 28.44 27.53 -11.90
CA GLU A 658 27.20 28.12 -11.41
C GLU A 658 26.46 27.15 -10.47
N VAL A 659 25.96 27.66 -9.33
CA VAL A 659 25.16 26.83 -8.39
C VAL A 659 23.73 27.39 -8.35
N PHE A 660 22.84 26.63 -8.94
CA PHE A 660 21.44 26.97 -9.11
C PHE A 660 20.53 26.15 -8.19
N ALA A 661 19.29 26.53 -8.09
CA ALA A 661 18.29 25.83 -7.29
C ALA A 661 17.33 25.00 -8.13
N ASN A 662 16.85 23.89 -7.54
CA ASN A 662 15.68 23.13 -8.00
C ASN A 662 14.45 23.59 -7.22
N ILE A 663 13.35 23.93 -7.91
CA ILE A 663 12.09 24.36 -7.31
C ILE A 663 10.88 23.68 -7.95
N GLY A 664 9.75 23.67 -7.24
CA GLY A 664 8.46 23.16 -7.73
C GLY A 664 7.47 24.25 -8.11
N ASP A 665 7.50 25.40 -7.42
CA ASP A 665 6.56 26.50 -7.59
C ASP A 665 7.17 27.84 -7.14
N SER A 666 6.39 28.91 -7.29
CA SER A 666 6.84 30.28 -6.95
C SER A 666 6.94 30.56 -5.44
N SER A 667 6.34 29.76 -4.58
CA SER A 667 6.22 30.05 -3.13
C SER A 667 7.55 30.05 -2.41
N VAL A 668 8.54 29.35 -2.94
CA VAL A 668 9.88 29.19 -2.32
C VAL A 668 10.93 30.13 -2.88
N ILE A 669 10.60 30.99 -3.84
CA ILE A 669 11.60 31.77 -4.59
C ILE A 669 12.40 32.75 -3.71
N ASP A 670 11.76 33.44 -2.79
CA ASP A 670 12.44 34.36 -1.88
C ASP A 670 13.44 33.62 -0.99
N LYS A 671 13.05 32.45 -0.48
CA LYS A 671 13.90 31.58 0.34
C LYS A 671 15.12 31.07 -0.46
N VAL A 672 14.91 30.69 -1.70
CA VAL A 672 15.96 30.20 -2.60
C VAL A 672 17.00 31.31 -2.89
N VAL A 673 16.56 32.53 -3.15
CA VAL A 673 17.42 33.69 -3.37
C VAL A 673 18.19 34.03 -2.09
N GLU A 674 17.53 33.99 -0.92
CA GLU A 674 18.17 34.19 0.39
C GLU A 674 19.27 33.16 0.65
N GLN A 675 19.08 31.90 0.21
CA GLN A 675 20.08 30.82 0.34
C GLN A 675 21.27 30.95 -0.64
N GLY A 676 21.26 31.96 -1.51
CA GLY A 676 22.39 32.31 -2.36
C GLY A 676 22.39 31.63 -3.72
N ALA A 677 21.21 31.18 -4.21
CA ALA A 677 21.09 30.66 -5.56
C ALA A 677 21.47 31.72 -6.62
N GLU A 678 22.25 31.32 -7.63
CA GLU A 678 22.65 32.18 -8.75
C GLU A 678 21.61 32.17 -9.88
N GLY A 679 20.68 31.20 -9.85
CA GLY A 679 19.53 31.03 -10.74
C GLY A 679 18.69 29.83 -10.34
N ILE A 680 17.72 29.49 -11.19
CA ILE A 680 16.95 28.26 -11.13
C ILE A 680 17.38 27.35 -12.28
N GLY A 681 18.00 26.20 -11.98
CA GLY A 681 18.43 25.21 -12.95
C GLY A 681 17.38 24.16 -13.26
N LEU A 682 16.34 24.07 -12.41
CA LEU A 682 15.18 23.19 -12.64
C LEU A 682 13.93 23.75 -11.96
N LEU A 683 13.00 24.27 -12.75
CA LEU A 683 11.62 24.42 -12.35
C LEU A 683 10.85 23.15 -12.78
N ARG A 684 10.35 22.40 -11.81
CA ARG A 684 9.56 21.17 -12.01
C ARG A 684 8.10 21.53 -12.22
N THR A 685 7.70 21.70 -13.47
CA THR A 685 6.35 22.18 -13.78
C THR A 685 5.24 21.20 -13.48
N GLU A 686 5.53 19.91 -13.40
CA GLU A 686 4.55 18.89 -13.02
C GLU A 686 3.88 19.20 -11.66
N LEU A 687 4.62 19.77 -10.70
CA LEU A 687 4.06 20.12 -9.40
C LEU A 687 3.04 21.26 -9.48
N ILE A 688 3.24 22.19 -10.43
CA ILE A 688 2.26 23.25 -10.70
C ILE A 688 0.96 22.64 -11.23
N PHE A 689 1.07 21.67 -12.15
CA PHE A 689 -0.09 20.98 -12.70
C PHE A 689 -0.79 20.11 -11.66
N MET A 690 -0.03 19.36 -10.85
CA MET A 690 -0.57 18.52 -9.79
C MET A 690 -1.29 19.28 -8.68
N ALA A 691 -0.99 20.58 -8.49
CA ALA A 691 -1.66 21.42 -7.51
C ALA A 691 -3.12 21.79 -7.89
N HIS A 692 -3.53 21.52 -9.13
CA HIS A 692 -4.85 21.85 -9.66
C HIS A 692 -5.70 20.61 -9.92
N SER A 693 -7.00 20.70 -9.66
CA SER A 693 -7.98 19.63 -9.95
C SER A 693 -8.35 19.53 -11.44
N GLN A 694 -7.99 20.54 -12.24
CA GLN A 694 -8.15 20.59 -13.68
C GLN A 694 -6.88 21.19 -14.29
N ALA A 695 -6.64 20.92 -15.59
CA ALA A 695 -5.48 21.48 -16.28
C ALA A 695 -5.46 23.00 -16.14
N PRO A 696 -4.37 23.59 -15.60
CA PRO A 696 -4.26 25.02 -15.50
C PRO A 696 -4.25 25.65 -16.90
N ASP A 697 -5.09 26.67 -17.12
CA ASP A 697 -5.12 27.38 -18.38
C ASP A 697 -3.86 28.23 -18.62
N VAL A 698 -3.70 28.73 -19.81
CA VAL A 698 -2.53 29.55 -20.20
C VAL A 698 -2.32 30.74 -19.26
N ALA A 699 -3.38 31.39 -18.80
CA ALA A 699 -3.29 32.56 -17.94
C ALA A 699 -2.81 32.20 -16.52
N THR A 700 -3.31 31.08 -15.97
CA THR A 700 -2.90 30.56 -14.67
C THR A 700 -1.43 30.17 -14.69
N GLN A 701 -0.99 29.44 -15.72
CA GLN A 701 0.41 29.07 -15.90
C GLN A 701 1.31 30.30 -16.09
N GLU A 702 0.90 31.25 -16.93
CA GLU A 702 1.64 32.51 -17.16
C GLU A 702 1.84 33.27 -15.86
N ALA A 703 0.81 33.40 -15.04
CA ALA A 703 0.89 34.08 -13.75
C ALA A 703 1.90 33.41 -12.79
N GLU A 704 1.97 32.09 -12.78
CA GLU A 704 2.92 31.34 -11.96
C GLU A 704 4.35 31.54 -12.46
N TYR A 705 4.61 31.36 -13.75
CA TYR A 705 5.96 31.55 -14.31
C TYR A 705 6.43 32.98 -14.17
N ARG A 706 5.52 33.96 -14.28
CA ARG A 706 5.84 35.38 -14.08
C ARG A 706 6.27 35.66 -12.66
N ARG A 707 5.58 35.11 -11.65
CA ARG A 707 5.98 35.24 -10.23
C ARG A 707 7.38 34.70 -9.98
N VAL A 708 7.72 33.54 -10.56
CA VAL A 708 9.09 32.98 -10.46
C VAL A 708 10.11 33.94 -11.08
N LEU A 709 9.86 34.44 -12.31
CA LEU A 709 10.75 35.35 -13.00
C LEU A 709 10.90 36.69 -12.27
N ASP A 710 9.83 37.21 -11.67
CA ASP A 710 9.86 38.46 -10.88
C ASP A 710 10.72 38.30 -9.65
N GLY A 711 10.57 37.18 -8.89
CA GLY A 711 11.35 36.92 -7.70
C GLY A 711 12.82 36.67 -7.98
N LEU A 712 13.17 36.20 -9.18
CA LEU A 712 14.57 36.00 -9.59
C LEU A 712 15.33 37.30 -9.87
N ALA A 713 14.66 38.38 -10.04
CA ALA A 713 15.26 39.71 -10.27
C ALA A 713 16.36 39.71 -11.36
N GLY A 714 16.09 39.06 -12.50
CA GLY A 714 16.98 38.99 -13.66
C GLY A 714 17.99 37.80 -13.66
N ARG A 715 17.99 36.93 -12.65
CA ARG A 715 18.77 35.69 -12.67
C ARG A 715 18.16 34.70 -13.67
N PRO A 716 18.95 33.76 -14.22
CA PRO A 716 18.48 32.77 -15.15
C PRO A 716 17.41 31.84 -14.56
N LEU A 717 16.43 31.46 -15.39
CA LEU A 717 15.43 30.44 -15.10
C LEU A 717 15.46 29.34 -16.14
N VAL A 718 15.72 28.10 -15.73
CA VAL A 718 15.55 26.91 -16.56
C VAL A 718 14.23 26.23 -16.20
N VAL A 719 13.33 26.14 -17.17
CA VAL A 719 12.02 25.50 -17.00
C VAL A 719 12.01 24.16 -17.73
N ARG A 720 11.72 23.11 -17.01
CA ARG A 720 11.44 21.81 -17.64
C ARG A 720 9.98 21.79 -18.08
N THR A 721 9.72 21.52 -19.37
CA THR A 721 8.37 21.27 -19.84
C THR A 721 7.79 20.05 -19.11
N LEU A 722 6.48 19.91 -19.16
CA LEU A 722 5.75 18.92 -18.37
C LEU A 722 6.33 17.51 -18.50
N ASP A 723 6.75 16.94 -17.36
CA ASP A 723 7.23 15.56 -17.24
C ASP A 723 6.20 14.74 -16.45
N VAL A 724 5.23 14.22 -17.17
CA VAL A 724 4.12 13.40 -16.66
C VAL A 724 4.13 12.05 -17.34
N GLY A 725 3.71 11.03 -16.62
CA GLY A 725 3.79 9.61 -16.97
C GLY A 725 4.71 8.86 -16.02
N GLY A 726 4.69 7.53 -16.05
CA GLY A 726 5.42 6.71 -15.08
C GLY A 726 4.80 6.82 -13.68
N ASP A 727 5.55 7.42 -12.76
CA ASP A 727 5.17 7.64 -11.34
C ASP A 727 4.40 8.94 -11.06
N LYS A 728 4.13 9.75 -12.10
CA LYS A 728 3.52 11.08 -11.96
C LYS A 728 2.24 11.22 -12.80
N PRO A 729 1.14 10.59 -12.39
CA PRO A 729 -0.13 10.74 -13.09
C PRO A 729 -0.74 12.12 -12.84
N LEU A 730 -1.52 12.63 -13.83
CA LEU A 730 -2.38 13.80 -13.65
C LEU A 730 -3.85 13.40 -13.80
N PRO A 731 -4.72 13.78 -12.84
CA PRO A 731 -6.12 13.35 -12.80
C PRO A 731 -6.91 13.67 -14.06
N TYR A 732 -6.58 14.74 -14.72
CA TYR A 732 -7.33 15.26 -15.87
C TYR A 732 -6.71 14.92 -17.23
N TRP A 733 -5.58 14.20 -17.28
CA TRP A 733 -4.98 13.70 -18.50
C TRP A 733 -4.63 12.21 -18.40
N PRO A 734 -5.64 11.34 -18.46
CA PRO A 734 -5.42 9.91 -18.33
C PRO A 734 -4.46 9.39 -19.41
N ILE A 735 -3.49 8.61 -18.97
CA ILE A 735 -2.54 7.89 -19.81
C ILE A 735 -2.96 6.42 -19.77
N ALA A 736 -2.92 5.74 -20.92
CA ALA A 736 -3.22 4.31 -20.97
C ALA A 736 -2.26 3.53 -20.07
N ALA A 737 -2.76 2.52 -19.37
CA ALA A 737 -1.93 1.65 -18.56
C ALA A 737 -0.90 0.94 -19.45
N GLU A 738 0.35 0.94 -19.01
CA GLU A 738 1.48 0.34 -19.72
C GLU A 738 2.17 -0.67 -18.80
N ASP A 739 2.67 -1.77 -19.36
CA ASP A 739 3.39 -2.78 -18.56
C ASP A 739 4.69 -2.22 -17.94
N ASN A 740 5.28 -1.22 -18.56
CA ASN A 740 6.49 -0.55 -18.11
C ASN A 740 6.35 0.98 -18.24
N PRO A 741 5.60 1.65 -17.34
CA PRO A 741 5.27 3.07 -17.47
C PRO A 741 6.49 3.99 -17.57
N PHE A 742 7.60 3.67 -16.90
CA PHE A 742 8.84 4.44 -17.00
C PHE A 742 9.51 4.36 -18.38
N LEU A 743 9.23 3.33 -19.18
CA LEU A 743 9.76 3.14 -20.54
C LEU A 743 8.75 3.54 -21.63
N GLY A 744 7.54 3.94 -21.23
CA GLY A 744 6.41 4.21 -22.10
C GLY A 744 6.23 5.68 -22.50
N VAL A 745 4.96 6.11 -22.51
CA VAL A 745 4.53 7.46 -22.90
C VAL A 745 4.68 8.40 -21.71
N ARG A 746 5.82 9.11 -21.67
CA ARG A 746 6.20 10.03 -20.59
C ARG A 746 6.90 11.28 -21.17
N GLY A 747 6.78 12.41 -20.48
CA GLY A 747 7.53 13.62 -20.77
C GLY A 747 7.24 14.16 -22.17
N VAL A 748 8.29 14.42 -22.94
CA VAL A 748 8.16 14.95 -24.31
C VAL A 748 7.32 14.03 -25.22
N ARG A 749 7.36 12.71 -25.03
CA ARG A 749 6.56 11.79 -25.84
C ARG A 749 5.07 11.99 -25.63
N LEU A 750 4.63 12.17 -24.39
CA LEU A 750 3.24 12.49 -24.08
C LEU A 750 2.81 13.81 -24.69
N THR A 751 3.62 14.84 -24.48
CA THR A 751 3.28 16.20 -24.95
C THR A 751 3.35 16.34 -26.46
N LEU A 752 4.15 15.53 -27.16
CA LEU A 752 4.14 15.45 -28.64
C LEU A 752 2.90 14.68 -29.15
N GLN A 753 2.41 13.68 -28.44
CA GLN A 753 1.16 13.00 -28.76
C GLN A 753 -0.07 13.88 -28.50
N ARG A 754 0.02 14.79 -27.52
CA ARG A 754 -1.02 15.77 -27.17
C ARG A 754 -0.49 17.19 -27.33
N PRO A 755 -0.28 17.67 -28.57
CA PRO A 755 0.46 18.89 -28.83
C PRO A 755 -0.15 20.15 -28.22
N GLN A 756 -1.46 20.17 -27.95
CA GLN A 756 -2.14 21.27 -27.31
C GLN A 756 -1.59 21.55 -25.90
N ILE A 757 -1.25 20.50 -25.13
CA ILE A 757 -0.69 20.63 -23.78
C ILE A 757 0.64 21.36 -23.83
N MET A 758 1.53 20.95 -24.74
CA MET A 758 2.84 21.59 -24.93
C MET A 758 2.68 23.01 -25.45
N GLU A 759 1.76 23.24 -26.41
CA GLU A 759 1.53 24.54 -27.00
C GLU A 759 1.02 25.55 -25.97
N ASP A 760 0.08 25.17 -25.10
CA ASP A 760 -0.44 26.02 -24.03
C ASP A 760 0.64 26.36 -23.00
N GLN A 761 1.45 25.39 -22.61
CA GLN A 761 2.57 25.59 -21.69
C GLN A 761 3.64 26.51 -22.28
N LEU A 762 4.06 26.26 -23.51
CA LEU A 762 5.04 27.09 -24.20
C LEU A 762 4.52 28.53 -24.41
N ARG A 763 3.24 28.69 -24.75
CA ARG A 763 2.60 29.99 -24.87
C ARG A 763 2.62 30.77 -23.56
N ALA A 764 2.33 30.10 -22.45
CA ALA A 764 2.38 30.68 -21.10
C ALA A 764 3.82 31.12 -20.73
N LEU A 765 4.81 30.26 -21.00
CA LEU A 765 6.22 30.55 -20.73
C LEU A 765 6.74 31.74 -21.53
N LEU A 766 6.49 31.76 -22.84
CA LEU A 766 6.93 32.85 -23.71
C LEU A 766 6.29 34.19 -23.31
N ARG A 767 5.00 34.21 -22.93
CA ARG A 767 4.32 35.40 -22.41
C ARG A 767 4.86 35.87 -21.07
N ALA A 768 5.17 34.92 -20.17
CA ALA A 768 5.72 35.22 -18.85
C ALA A 768 7.13 35.80 -18.94
N ALA A 769 7.93 35.36 -19.92
CA ALA A 769 9.33 35.78 -20.06
C ALA A 769 9.45 37.30 -20.34
N ASP A 770 8.57 37.84 -21.20
CA ASP A 770 8.64 39.25 -21.64
C ASP A 770 10.06 39.57 -22.16
N ARG A 771 10.89 40.29 -21.44
CA ARG A 771 12.30 40.60 -21.78
C ARG A 771 13.33 39.94 -20.89
N ARG A 772 12.91 38.99 -20.06
CA ARG A 772 13.77 38.29 -19.09
C ARG A 772 14.41 37.04 -19.70
N PRO A 773 15.61 36.63 -19.24
CA PRO A 773 16.24 35.40 -19.69
C PRO A 773 15.36 34.19 -19.36
N LEU A 774 15.06 33.39 -20.37
CA LEU A 774 14.30 32.13 -20.21
C LEU A 774 15.05 30.98 -20.89
N ARG A 775 15.22 29.90 -20.17
CA ARG A 775 15.75 28.65 -20.69
C ARG A 775 14.67 27.58 -20.59
N ILE A 776 14.34 26.94 -21.70
CA ILE A 776 13.34 25.85 -21.74
C ILE A 776 14.05 24.55 -22.05
N MET A 777 13.82 23.52 -21.25
CA MET A 777 14.33 22.18 -21.52
C MET A 777 13.21 21.15 -21.62
N PHE A 778 13.41 20.19 -22.54
CA PHE A 778 12.48 19.12 -22.79
C PHE A 778 12.93 17.83 -22.11
N PRO A 779 12.08 17.19 -21.26
CA PRO A 779 12.40 15.94 -20.57
C PRO A 779 12.28 14.74 -21.51
N MET A 780 12.92 13.62 -21.14
CA MET A 780 12.75 12.30 -21.77
C MET A 780 13.06 12.25 -23.27
N VAL A 781 13.89 13.18 -23.76
CA VAL A 781 14.35 13.15 -25.16
C VAL A 781 15.30 11.98 -25.35
N GLY A 782 14.88 10.97 -26.10
CA GLY A 782 15.68 9.79 -26.45
C GLY A 782 16.14 9.78 -27.93
N GLN A 783 15.55 10.62 -28.76
CA GLN A 783 15.78 10.66 -30.20
C GLN A 783 15.82 12.09 -30.75
N VAL A 784 16.66 12.34 -31.76
CA VAL A 784 16.83 13.69 -32.36
C VAL A 784 15.53 14.22 -32.98
N HIS A 785 14.65 13.36 -33.47
CA HIS A 785 13.40 13.81 -34.08
C HIS A 785 12.42 14.34 -33.04
N GLU A 786 12.40 13.78 -31.79
CA GLU A 786 11.57 14.30 -30.70
C GLU A 786 11.98 15.74 -30.35
N TRP A 787 13.28 15.98 -30.24
CA TRP A 787 13.83 17.33 -30.10
C TRP A 787 13.39 18.27 -31.22
N ARG A 788 13.53 17.85 -32.47
CA ARG A 788 13.19 18.70 -33.63
C ARG A 788 11.72 19.04 -33.68
N GLN A 789 10.83 18.13 -33.33
CA GLN A 789 9.38 18.38 -33.23
C GLN A 789 9.08 19.38 -32.12
N ALA A 790 9.65 19.23 -30.94
CA ALA A 790 9.46 20.15 -29.81
C ALA A 790 10.00 21.55 -30.15
N ARG A 791 11.20 21.62 -30.72
CA ARG A 791 11.81 22.88 -31.18
C ARG A 791 10.96 23.60 -32.22
N ALA A 792 10.45 22.91 -33.23
CA ALA A 792 9.61 23.51 -34.27
C ALA A 792 8.34 24.13 -33.69
N MET A 793 7.80 23.59 -32.61
CA MET A 793 6.65 24.14 -31.88
C MET A 793 7.01 25.48 -31.21
N VAL A 794 8.16 25.56 -30.54
CA VAL A 794 8.65 26.78 -29.93
C VAL A 794 8.91 27.85 -30.98
N GLU A 795 9.59 27.52 -32.10
CA GLU A 795 9.90 28.45 -33.18
C GLU A 795 8.62 29.04 -33.78
N ARG A 796 7.59 28.22 -34.00
CA ARG A 796 6.27 28.69 -34.48
C ARG A 796 5.62 29.70 -33.52
N LEU A 797 5.65 29.39 -32.20
CA LEU A 797 5.08 30.27 -31.18
C LEU A 797 5.89 31.55 -30.97
N ARG A 798 7.22 31.48 -31.15
CA ARG A 798 8.13 32.61 -31.04
C ARG A 798 7.89 33.66 -32.13
N ASP A 799 7.42 33.23 -33.30
CA ASP A 799 6.98 34.16 -34.37
C ASP A 799 5.77 34.98 -33.93
N GLU A 800 4.90 34.45 -33.10
CA GLU A 800 3.72 35.14 -32.52
C GLU A 800 4.09 35.93 -31.25
N ILE A 801 5.00 35.42 -30.44
CA ILE A 801 5.35 35.93 -29.10
C ILE A 801 6.89 36.06 -29.01
N PRO A 802 7.47 37.16 -29.48
CA PRO A 802 8.93 37.33 -29.51
C PRO A 802 9.50 37.43 -28.10
N VAL A 803 10.55 36.64 -27.83
CA VAL A 803 11.32 36.68 -26.59
C VAL A 803 12.78 36.99 -26.95
N ALA A 804 13.40 37.96 -26.27
CA ALA A 804 14.71 38.49 -26.62
C ALA A 804 15.85 37.53 -26.25
N ASP A 805 15.77 36.89 -25.07
CA ASP A 805 16.81 35.99 -24.53
C ASP A 805 16.18 34.62 -24.22
N LEU A 806 16.13 33.75 -25.21
CA LEU A 806 15.58 32.40 -25.11
C LEU A 806 16.62 31.37 -25.51
N GLN A 807 16.89 30.41 -24.59
CA GLN A 807 17.69 29.25 -24.88
C GLN A 807 16.83 27.98 -24.82
N LEU A 808 17.06 27.05 -25.73
CA LEU A 808 16.36 25.80 -25.83
C LEU A 808 17.31 24.64 -25.64
N GLY A 809 17.04 23.76 -24.68
CA GLY A 809 17.85 22.61 -24.36
C GLY A 809 17.04 21.34 -24.11
N ILE A 810 17.75 20.29 -23.79
CA ILE A 810 17.16 19.00 -23.43
C ILE A 810 17.66 18.54 -22.05
N MET A 811 16.82 17.73 -21.38
CA MET A 811 17.26 16.96 -20.25
C MET A 811 17.86 15.63 -20.74
N VAL A 812 19.13 15.40 -20.38
CA VAL A 812 19.82 14.15 -20.70
C VAL A 812 19.57 13.19 -19.53
N GLU A 813 18.60 12.34 -19.70
CA GLU A 813 18.17 11.36 -18.70
C GLU A 813 17.91 9.98 -19.33
N VAL A 814 17.88 9.90 -20.66
CA VAL A 814 17.88 8.64 -21.41
C VAL A 814 19.27 8.40 -21.97
N PRO A 815 19.88 7.22 -21.78
CA PRO A 815 21.25 6.93 -22.24
C PRO A 815 21.48 7.20 -23.74
N SER A 816 20.45 7.01 -24.58
CA SER A 816 20.54 7.32 -26.01
C SER A 816 20.79 8.81 -26.29
N ALA A 817 20.28 9.72 -25.44
CA ALA A 817 20.54 11.16 -25.60
C ALA A 817 22.01 11.49 -25.34
N ALA A 818 22.63 10.88 -24.33
CA ALA A 818 24.06 11.01 -24.06
C ALA A 818 24.92 10.46 -25.23
N LEU A 819 24.55 9.30 -25.77
CA LEU A 819 25.21 8.71 -26.93
C LEU A 819 25.06 9.55 -28.21
N LEU A 820 23.94 10.29 -28.34
CA LEU A 820 23.67 11.20 -29.47
C LEU A 820 24.01 12.66 -29.18
N ALA A 821 24.70 12.94 -28.05
CA ALA A 821 25.01 14.29 -27.61
C ALA A 821 25.73 15.12 -28.68
N SER A 822 26.62 14.52 -29.47
CA SER A 822 27.34 15.22 -30.54
C SER A 822 26.42 15.72 -31.69
N GLN A 823 25.37 14.97 -32.00
CA GLN A 823 24.38 15.38 -33.01
C GLN A 823 23.42 16.44 -32.39
N LEU A 824 22.99 16.23 -31.16
CA LEU A 824 22.09 17.13 -30.43
C LEU A 824 22.75 18.49 -30.16
N ALA A 825 24.06 18.52 -29.81
CA ALA A 825 24.82 19.73 -29.53
C ALA A 825 24.90 20.72 -30.72
N GLN A 826 24.70 20.24 -31.94
CA GLN A 826 24.61 21.11 -33.13
C GLN A 826 23.30 21.92 -33.17
N GLU A 827 22.28 21.48 -32.42
CA GLU A 827 20.93 22.01 -32.53
C GLU A 827 20.40 22.61 -31.23
N VAL A 828 20.89 22.18 -30.06
CA VAL A 828 20.47 22.71 -28.75
C VAL A 828 21.37 23.86 -28.32
N ASP A 829 20.88 24.66 -27.37
CA ASP A 829 21.68 25.72 -26.74
C ASP A 829 22.38 25.23 -25.48
N PHE A 830 21.85 24.21 -24.81
CA PHE A 830 22.40 23.60 -23.59
C PHE A 830 21.90 22.20 -23.33
N PHE A 831 22.57 21.51 -22.41
CA PHE A 831 22.14 20.25 -21.82
C PHE A 831 21.98 20.40 -20.31
N SER A 832 20.95 19.74 -19.74
CA SER A 832 20.82 19.54 -18.30
C SER A 832 20.70 18.05 -18.01
N ILE A 833 21.57 17.51 -17.17
CA ILE A 833 21.65 16.07 -16.90
C ILE A 833 20.78 15.71 -15.73
N GLY A 834 19.73 14.92 -15.98
CA GLY A 834 18.82 14.35 -14.97
C GLY A 834 19.40 13.02 -14.44
N THR A 835 20.31 13.08 -13.47
CA THR A 835 21.07 11.89 -13.02
C THR A 835 20.21 10.80 -12.41
N ASN A 836 19.05 11.09 -11.84
CA ASN A 836 18.18 10.10 -11.23
C ASN A 836 17.64 9.11 -12.29
N ASP A 837 17.00 9.63 -13.33
CA ASP A 837 16.46 8.83 -14.44
C ASP A 837 17.60 8.26 -15.31
N LEU A 838 18.68 9.01 -15.52
CA LEU A 838 19.86 8.51 -16.23
C LEU A 838 20.47 7.29 -15.54
N THR A 839 20.57 7.29 -14.20
CA THR A 839 21.04 6.15 -13.41
C THR A 839 20.09 4.96 -13.54
N GLN A 840 18.78 5.20 -13.36
CA GLN A 840 17.74 4.18 -13.49
C GLN A 840 17.81 3.45 -14.83
N TYR A 841 17.87 4.19 -15.93
CA TYR A 841 17.90 3.59 -17.27
C TYR A 841 19.26 2.98 -17.63
N THR A 842 20.37 3.53 -17.12
CA THR A 842 21.70 3.00 -17.38
C THR A 842 21.93 1.66 -16.67
N LEU A 843 21.49 1.56 -15.41
CA LEU A 843 21.69 0.35 -14.60
C LEU A 843 20.51 -0.62 -14.72
N ALA A 844 19.41 -0.22 -15.40
CA ALA A 844 18.16 -0.99 -15.48
C ALA A 844 17.58 -1.32 -14.10
N ILE A 845 17.62 -0.36 -13.16
CA ILE A 845 17.14 -0.50 -11.80
C ILE A 845 16.00 0.50 -11.60
N ASP A 846 14.83 -0.01 -11.22
CA ASP A 846 13.74 0.85 -10.76
C ASP A 846 14.11 1.43 -9.38
N ARG A 847 14.18 2.76 -9.30
CA ARG A 847 14.47 3.48 -8.04
C ARG A 847 13.37 3.34 -6.98
N GLY A 848 12.16 2.94 -7.39
CA GLY A 848 11.06 2.61 -6.49
C GLY A 848 11.10 1.18 -5.94
N HIS A 849 11.99 0.33 -6.48
CA HIS A 849 12.05 -1.08 -6.08
C HIS A 849 12.65 -1.25 -4.67
N PRO A 850 11.96 -1.90 -3.72
CA PRO A 850 12.36 -1.97 -2.31
C PRO A 850 13.77 -2.52 -2.06
N SER A 851 14.19 -3.53 -2.83
CA SER A 851 15.49 -4.21 -2.63
C SER A 851 16.59 -3.74 -3.59
N LEU A 852 16.26 -3.09 -4.71
CA LEU A 852 17.25 -2.70 -5.72
C LEU A 852 17.60 -1.21 -5.69
N SER A 853 16.73 -0.35 -5.12
CA SER A 853 16.92 1.10 -5.09
C SER A 853 18.27 1.52 -4.48
N ALA A 854 18.74 0.82 -3.46
CA ALA A 854 20.06 1.06 -2.84
C ALA A 854 21.25 0.83 -3.79
N GLN A 855 21.06 0.10 -4.90
CA GLN A 855 22.09 -0.14 -5.91
C GLN A 855 22.08 0.91 -7.03
N ALA A 856 21.08 1.79 -7.07
CA ALA A 856 20.95 2.85 -8.06
C ALA A 856 21.81 4.08 -7.67
N ASP A 857 23.13 3.92 -7.68
CA ASP A 857 24.06 4.98 -7.31
C ASP A 857 24.58 5.73 -8.55
N GLY A 858 24.36 7.05 -8.59
CA GLY A 858 24.77 7.93 -9.69
C GLY A 858 26.29 8.06 -9.87
N LEU A 859 27.10 7.71 -8.86
CA LEU A 859 28.56 7.63 -8.99
C LEU A 859 29.04 6.35 -9.70
N HIS A 860 28.12 5.51 -10.20
CA HIS A 860 28.51 4.36 -11.00
C HIS A 860 29.29 4.77 -12.26
N PRO A 861 30.45 4.14 -12.57
CA PRO A 861 31.31 4.54 -13.72
C PRO A 861 30.58 4.60 -15.05
N ALA A 862 29.58 3.76 -15.29
CA ALA A 862 28.75 3.80 -16.50
C ALA A 862 27.94 5.10 -16.61
N VAL A 863 27.39 5.59 -15.49
CA VAL A 863 26.65 6.87 -15.44
C VAL A 863 27.62 8.04 -15.64
N LEU A 864 28.75 8.03 -14.94
CA LEU A 864 29.79 9.04 -15.10
C LEU A 864 30.33 9.11 -16.54
N SER A 865 30.45 7.96 -17.22
CA SER A 865 30.85 7.91 -18.61
C SER A 865 29.85 8.60 -19.55
N LEU A 866 28.56 8.45 -19.31
CA LEU A 866 27.52 9.15 -20.08
C LEU A 866 27.51 10.66 -19.81
N ILE A 867 27.78 11.07 -18.56
CA ILE A 867 27.97 12.48 -18.21
C ILE A 867 29.18 13.05 -18.98
N ASP A 868 30.36 12.39 -18.90
CA ASP A 868 31.57 12.81 -19.57
C ASP A 868 31.40 12.92 -21.11
N MET A 869 30.73 11.93 -21.72
CA MET A 869 30.40 11.96 -23.16
C MET A 869 29.54 13.18 -23.52
N THR A 870 28.53 13.48 -22.70
CA THR A 870 27.63 14.63 -22.90
C THR A 870 28.39 15.94 -22.80
N VAL A 871 29.21 16.12 -21.75
CA VAL A 871 29.98 17.34 -21.52
C VAL A 871 30.97 17.58 -22.66
N ARG A 872 31.75 16.56 -23.03
CA ARG A 872 32.70 16.70 -24.16
C ARG A 872 32.02 17.04 -25.49
N ALA A 873 30.89 16.42 -25.77
CA ALA A 873 30.12 16.70 -26.98
C ALA A 873 29.57 18.11 -26.99
N ALA A 874 29.05 18.57 -25.87
CA ALA A 874 28.54 19.93 -25.70
C ALA A 874 29.62 20.99 -25.86
N HIS A 875 30.72 20.85 -25.13
CA HIS A 875 31.85 21.79 -25.16
C HIS A 875 32.52 21.85 -26.53
N ALA A 876 32.57 20.73 -27.29
CA ALA A 876 33.04 20.76 -28.66
C ALA A 876 32.21 21.65 -29.60
N HIS A 877 30.97 21.97 -29.20
CA HIS A 877 30.05 22.88 -29.93
C HIS A 877 29.78 24.19 -29.18
N GLY A 878 30.56 24.48 -28.13
CA GLY A 878 30.41 25.68 -27.32
C GLY A 878 29.08 25.78 -26.55
N LYS A 879 28.53 24.63 -26.13
CA LYS A 879 27.32 24.51 -25.34
C LYS A 879 27.67 24.20 -23.90
N TRP A 880 26.89 24.76 -22.95
CA TRP A 880 27.07 24.51 -21.54
C TRP A 880 26.26 23.29 -21.06
N VAL A 881 26.68 22.69 -19.94
CA VAL A 881 26.05 21.50 -19.37
C VAL A 881 25.82 21.68 -17.88
N GLY A 882 24.55 21.57 -17.47
CA GLY A 882 24.16 21.52 -16.06
C GLY A 882 23.87 20.08 -15.60
N VAL A 883 23.93 19.87 -14.29
CA VAL A 883 23.46 18.65 -13.62
C VAL A 883 22.37 19.04 -12.61
N CYS A 884 21.18 18.47 -12.73
CA CYS A 884 20.01 18.83 -11.89
C CYS A 884 19.44 17.66 -11.08
N GLY A 885 20.01 16.46 -11.16
CA GLY A 885 19.64 15.32 -10.32
C GLY A 885 20.26 15.39 -8.93
N GLU A 886 19.91 14.44 -8.07
CA GLU A 886 20.38 14.38 -6.68
C GLU A 886 21.89 14.29 -6.56
N LEU A 887 22.57 13.74 -7.55
CA LEU A 887 24.03 13.65 -7.61
C LEU A 887 24.72 15.01 -7.50
N ALA A 888 24.08 16.10 -8.00
CA ALA A 888 24.64 17.45 -7.94
C ALA A 888 24.81 17.96 -6.49
N ALA A 889 24.05 17.42 -5.55
CA ALA A 889 24.11 17.77 -4.12
C ALA A 889 24.91 16.77 -3.28
N ASP A 890 25.35 15.64 -3.85
CA ASP A 890 26.18 14.65 -3.14
C ASP A 890 27.59 15.19 -2.93
N PRO A 891 28.05 15.40 -1.67
CA PRO A 891 29.37 15.95 -1.39
C PRO A 891 30.52 15.16 -2.02
N GLN A 892 30.39 13.85 -2.18
CA GLN A 892 31.39 13.00 -2.81
C GLN A 892 31.38 13.15 -4.36
N ALA A 893 30.22 13.48 -4.92
CA ALA A 893 30.09 13.64 -6.36
C ALA A 893 30.54 15.01 -6.85
N VAL A 894 30.43 16.07 -6.06
CA VAL A 894 30.76 17.44 -6.48
C VAL A 894 32.16 17.51 -7.10
N ALA A 895 33.18 16.93 -6.43
CA ALA A 895 34.56 16.93 -6.95
C ALA A 895 34.71 16.16 -8.28
N VAL A 896 33.98 15.06 -8.44
CA VAL A 896 33.97 14.26 -9.68
C VAL A 896 33.30 15.05 -10.80
N LEU A 897 32.13 15.67 -10.53
CA LEU A 897 31.39 16.47 -11.52
C LEU A 897 32.20 17.69 -11.99
N LEU A 898 32.89 18.38 -11.06
CA LEU A 898 33.84 19.45 -11.40
C LEU A 898 34.95 18.93 -12.33
N GLY A 899 35.47 17.75 -12.01
CA GLY A 899 36.52 17.12 -12.84
C GLY A 899 36.05 16.62 -14.19
N LEU A 900 34.75 16.43 -14.38
CA LEU A 900 34.11 16.16 -15.67
C LEU A 900 33.78 17.45 -16.43
N ASP A 901 34.19 18.62 -15.94
CA ASP A 901 33.97 19.92 -16.56
C ASP A 901 32.47 20.31 -16.68
N VAL A 902 31.63 19.96 -15.70
CA VAL A 902 30.22 20.42 -15.64
C VAL A 902 30.17 21.90 -15.31
N ASP A 903 29.35 22.69 -16.05
CA ASP A 903 29.27 24.15 -15.93
C ASP A 903 28.32 24.63 -14.85
N GLU A 904 27.27 23.84 -14.54
CA GLU A 904 26.19 24.20 -13.59
C GLU A 904 25.83 23.01 -12.69
N LEU A 905 25.69 23.26 -11.39
CA LEU A 905 25.15 22.32 -10.40
C LEU A 905 23.83 22.87 -9.87
N SER A 906 22.71 22.21 -10.19
CA SER A 906 21.38 22.60 -9.73
C SER A 906 20.90 21.68 -8.62
N VAL A 907 20.71 22.23 -7.43
CA VAL A 907 20.49 21.49 -6.19
C VAL A 907 19.25 21.94 -5.44
N ALA A 908 18.82 21.16 -4.46
CA ALA A 908 17.78 21.60 -3.54
C ALA A 908 18.27 22.83 -2.72
N ALA A 909 17.36 23.75 -2.44
CA ALA A 909 17.66 25.01 -1.78
C ALA A 909 18.55 24.91 -0.52
N PRO A 910 18.35 23.96 0.42
CA PRO A 910 19.21 23.78 1.60
C PRO A 910 20.67 23.43 1.28
N SER A 911 20.94 22.81 0.14
CA SER A 911 22.27 22.33 -0.25
C SER A 911 23.13 23.39 -0.96
N ILE A 912 22.57 24.54 -1.35
CA ILE A 912 23.26 25.56 -2.15
C ILE A 912 24.53 26.05 -1.47
N ALA A 913 24.43 26.44 -0.20
CA ALA A 913 25.56 26.97 0.55
C ALA A 913 26.71 25.96 0.70
N GLU A 914 26.38 24.69 0.97
CA GLU A 914 27.32 23.60 1.12
C GLU A 914 28.03 23.27 -0.20
N VAL A 915 27.27 23.13 -1.30
CA VAL A 915 27.83 22.85 -2.63
C VAL A 915 28.76 23.99 -3.08
N LYS A 916 28.36 25.25 -2.90
CA LYS A 916 29.24 26.40 -3.18
C LYS A 916 30.52 26.38 -2.34
N ALA A 917 30.45 25.97 -1.09
CA ALA A 917 31.63 25.81 -0.24
C ALA A 917 32.53 24.67 -0.70
N LEU A 918 31.97 23.56 -1.13
CA LEU A 918 32.74 22.43 -1.70
C LEU A 918 33.46 22.82 -2.98
N VAL A 919 32.80 23.52 -3.89
CA VAL A 919 33.43 24.06 -5.12
C VAL A 919 34.59 24.97 -4.78
N ARG A 920 34.41 25.92 -3.84
CA ARG A 920 35.48 26.86 -3.40
C ARG A 920 36.68 26.17 -2.74
N GLN A 921 36.46 24.99 -2.14
CA GLN A 921 37.49 24.17 -1.53
C GLN A 921 38.25 23.30 -2.53
N ALA A 922 37.65 23.01 -3.68
CA ALA A 922 38.22 22.16 -4.70
C ALA A 922 39.32 22.86 -5.51
N ASP A 923 40.19 22.07 -6.07
CA ASP A 923 41.13 22.46 -7.13
C ASP A 923 40.73 21.72 -8.39
N HIS A 924 40.45 22.43 -9.46
CA HIS A 924 39.90 21.87 -10.69
C HIS A 924 40.84 20.89 -11.39
N GLN A 925 42.17 21.13 -11.37
CA GLN A 925 43.12 20.19 -11.96
C GLN A 925 43.18 18.88 -11.19
N THR A 926 43.11 18.96 -9.86
CA THR A 926 43.00 17.79 -8.98
C THR A 926 41.71 17.04 -9.21
N ALA A 927 40.59 17.75 -9.32
CA ALA A 927 39.27 17.19 -9.63
C ALA A 927 39.25 16.46 -10.99
N ARG A 928 39.92 17.00 -12.02
CA ARG A 928 40.10 16.32 -13.32
C ARG A 928 40.89 15.02 -13.22
N ALA A 929 41.92 14.97 -12.37
CA ALA A 929 42.65 13.74 -12.14
C ALA A 929 41.76 12.68 -11.46
N LEU A 930 41.02 13.09 -10.42
CA LEU A 930 40.02 12.26 -9.72
C LEU A 930 38.97 11.70 -10.68
N ALA A 931 38.37 12.54 -11.50
CA ALA A 931 37.34 12.14 -12.45
C ALA A 931 37.85 11.09 -13.46
N ARG A 932 39.10 11.23 -13.97
CA ARG A 932 39.70 10.24 -14.84
C ARG A 932 39.89 8.89 -14.15
N GLU A 933 40.27 8.87 -12.89
CA GLU A 933 40.41 7.64 -12.12
C GLU A 933 39.05 7.04 -11.80
N ALA A 934 38.05 7.88 -11.49
CA ALA A 934 36.64 7.47 -11.22
C ALA A 934 36.04 6.75 -12.44
N LEU A 935 36.29 7.25 -13.64
CA LEU A 935 35.83 6.61 -14.89
C LEU A 935 36.46 5.22 -15.16
N GLN A 936 37.54 4.88 -14.48
CA GLN A 936 38.24 3.59 -14.61
C GLN A 936 37.86 2.58 -13.53
N GLN A 937 37.04 2.97 -12.55
CA GLN A 937 36.58 2.06 -11.51
C GLN A 937 35.56 1.09 -12.07
N ASP A 938 35.26 0.02 -11.32
CA ASP A 938 34.32 -1.04 -11.70
C ASP A 938 32.96 -0.92 -10.99
N SER A 939 32.86 -0.04 -9.99
CA SER A 939 31.65 0.10 -9.18
C SER A 939 31.53 1.48 -8.56
N ALA A 940 30.31 1.87 -8.17
CA ALA A 940 30.05 3.11 -7.44
C ALA A 940 30.77 3.11 -6.07
N ALA A 941 30.81 1.98 -5.38
CA ALA A 941 31.51 1.83 -4.11
C ALA A 941 33.02 2.09 -4.25
N ALA A 942 33.64 1.63 -5.34
CA ALA A 942 35.05 1.90 -5.62
C ALA A 942 35.29 3.39 -5.91
N VAL A 943 34.38 4.06 -6.62
CA VAL A 943 34.44 5.51 -6.84
C VAL A 943 34.30 6.27 -5.52
N ARG A 944 33.35 5.92 -4.66
CA ARG A 944 33.22 6.54 -3.33
C ARG A 944 34.46 6.38 -2.47
N ALA A 945 35.03 5.16 -2.43
CA ALA A 945 36.27 4.89 -1.72
C ALA A 945 37.48 5.63 -2.34
N LEU A 946 37.48 5.91 -3.63
CA LEU A 946 38.47 6.75 -4.29
C LEU A 946 38.35 8.20 -3.84
N VAL A 947 37.14 8.76 -3.85
CA VAL A 947 36.87 10.16 -3.40
C VAL A 947 37.28 10.38 -1.94
N GLU A 948 37.03 9.42 -1.05
CA GLU A 948 37.43 9.52 0.37
C GLU A 948 38.94 9.60 0.58
N ARG A 949 39.76 9.14 -0.37
CA ARG A 949 41.25 9.19 -0.31
C ARG A 949 41.82 10.46 -0.92
N PHE A 950 41.06 11.18 -1.70
CA PHE A 950 41.41 12.42 -2.36
C PHE A 950 41.09 13.64 -1.48
#